data_4e480a8d384bf43aa050410920d81310
#
_entry.id   4e480a8d384bf43aa050410920d81310
#
_cell.length_a   1.000
_cell.length_b   1.000
_cell.length_c   1.000
_cell.angle_alpha   90.00
_cell.angle_beta   90.00
_cell.angle_gamma   90.00
#
_symmetry.space_group_name_H-M   'P 1'
#
loop_
_entity.id
_entity.type
_entity.pdbx_description
1 polymer ?
#
loop_
_entity_poly.entity_id
_entity_poly.type
_entity_poly.pdbx_seq_one_letter_code
_entity_poly.pdbx_strand_id
1 'polypeptide(L)'
;MKSFLLNVRQSFEQMNQKLSDIQFFRKVGITYQVIWNLLLVALIIGFLLIVLAGGTAAGYFASLVHDEEEYTEEDLRTHVGSLTETSEIYLANDVYLGKIRSDVERDIITLDDIADDVKTAIIATEDEHFYEHEGIVPKALLRATMQELSNASVQTGGSTLTQQLIKQQVLSNEVSFDRKATEIMLAMRLEHFMTKDEILEAYLNVVPFGRNASGRNVEGVQAASMGIFGVPASDLNLAQSAYLAGMPQSPFGYTPFTGDAEVKDEDGLQPGFNRFRTVLNRMYESGYIDQEQRDEALDYDLAADFIEYAPDPMARNPRLTSEILDRATEALLSVEKEAFEGWDQLSASAQNLEEEEMRTDVRNRIENGGYKISTTIEEDLYEVMNEAAGESDYYFGPNNSSGDREEVGAVLIDNRTGAILSFVGGREEDLDNQLNHTTRLRSPGSTIKPILPFAGALEAGVTQPGLVIPDTPDTYRSDGEPIGNFDLQHAGNLTVRESLIRSRNVPAVRAWWHVPDEMKTQLIEAAGVPGMPPYESAAIGGGGATVEQMVSAYSAFANDGTRPDAYMIEKIETYDGEVVYEHEKEEFDFVSPQTNYLLVDMMRDVVNTSGGTASRVPGLLNFSADWAGKTGTSNKDIDSWFIATNPYVSLGVWNGYSGSTEAPLLNRHNGMSTGERTQNIWANLANAAYNVQPNLMTAEGTRFQRPGGLTERRVCGLTGGSSNAVCDEEGLVTTDLYNNDMLSRIDGLAPFQSELKSTMQRQLEELRQRQSSDDEGDDDASDSSDESSSDDDSSSDEDAADDTEDSSDPSTDDETDETSSDESETDNEDE
;
A
#
# COMPACT_ATOMS: atom_id res chain seq x y z
N MET A 1 -7.81 -67.16 -100.90
CA MET A 1 -8.23 -66.91 -99.51
C MET A 1 -8.08 -68.14 -98.62
N LYS A 2 -8.48 -69.35 -99.07
CA LYS A 2 -8.29 -70.60 -98.32
C LYS A 2 -6.83 -70.97 -98.00
N SER A 3 -5.90 -70.76 -98.91
CA SER A 3 -4.48 -71.13 -98.74
C SER A 3 -3.76 -70.12 -97.84
N PHE A 4 -4.17 -68.86 -97.80
CA PHE A 4 -3.64 -67.83 -96.89
C PHE A 4 -4.06 -68.14 -95.48
N LEU A 5 -5.31 -68.48 -95.27
CA LEU A 5 -5.81 -68.81 -93.90
C LEU A 5 -5.18 -70.11 -93.38
N LEU A 6 -4.83 -71.06 -94.24
CA LEU A 6 -4.12 -72.29 -93.81
C LEU A 6 -2.69 -71.98 -93.38
N ASN A 7 -2.01 -71.15 -94.11
CA ASN A 7 -0.62 -70.72 -93.80
C ASN A 7 -0.57 -69.91 -92.53
N VAL A 8 -1.52 -69.04 -92.30
CA VAL A 8 -1.62 -68.23 -91.02
C VAL A 8 -1.90 -69.16 -89.85
N ARG A 9 -2.82 -70.13 -90.03
CA ARG A 9 -3.10 -71.18 -89.07
C ARG A 9 -1.90 -72.07 -88.74
N GLN A 10 -1.16 -72.53 -89.75
CA GLN A 10 0.08 -73.33 -89.54
C GLN A 10 1.16 -72.55 -88.90
N SER A 11 1.36 -71.29 -89.26
CA SER A 11 2.29 -70.33 -88.50
C SER A 11 1.89 -70.13 -87.08
N PHE A 12 0.60 -70.01 -86.83
CA PHE A 12 0.08 -69.86 -85.45
C PHE A 12 0.25 -71.14 -84.61
N GLU A 13 -0.02 -72.32 -85.23
CA GLU A 13 0.23 -73.58 -84.55
C GLU A 13 1.73 -73.86 -84.36
N GLN A 14 2.59 -73.53 -85.32
CA GLN A 14 4.05 -73.63 -85.16
C GLN A 14 4.57 -72.67 -84.08
N MET A 15 4.05 -71.43 -84.01
CA MET A 15 4.37 -70.48 -82.99
C MET A 15 3.88 -70.94 -81.62
N ASN A 16 2.68 -71.48 -81.52
CA ASN A 16 2.14 -71.97 -80.28
C ASN A 16 2.87 -73.24 -79.78
N GLN A 17 3.34 -74.11 -80.75
CA GLN A 17 4.17 -75.28 -80.46
C GLN A 17 5.59 -74.83 -80.02
N LYS A 18 6.19 -73.83 -80.62
CA LYS A 18 7.50 -73.21 -80.20
C LYS A 18 7.41 -72.55 -78.84
N LEU A 19 6.28 -71.89 -78.55
CA LEU A 19 6.02 -71.29 -77.22
C LEU A 19 5.78 -72.35 -76.18
N SER A 20 5.13 -73.46 -76.52
CA SER A 20 4.96 -74.61 -75.65
C SER A 20 6.23 -75.37 -75.33
N ASP A 21 7.09 -75.55 -76.37
CA ASP A 21 8.41 -76.20 -76.25
C ASP A 21 9.40 -75.42 -75.39
N ILE A 22 9.29 -74.13 -75.45
CA ILE A 22 10.09 -73.24 -74.58
C ILE A 22 9.45 -73.16 -73.13
N GLN A 23 8.32 -73.81 -72.84
CA GLN A 23 7.60 -73.71 -71.63
C GLN A 23 7.24 -72.22 -71.20
N PHE A 24 7.04 -71.41 -72.29
CA PHE A 24 6.85 -69.95 -72.16
C PHE A 24 5.69 -69.62 -71.17
N PHE A 25 4.52 -70.14 -71.37
CA PHE A 25 3.34 -69.93 -70.54
C PHE A 25 3.52 -70.39 -69.08
N ARG A 26 4.28 -71.51 -68.95
CA ARG A 26 4.64 -71.96 -67.58
C ARG A 26 5.63 -71.05 -66.88
N LYS A 27 6.64 -70.57 -67.64
CA LYS A 27 7.58 -69.58 -67.04
C LYS A 27 6.90 -68.28 -66.78
N VAL A 28 6.02 -67.74 -67.59
CA VAL A 28 5.22 -66.51 -67.35
C VAL A 28 4.33 -66.73 -66.16
N GLY A 29 3.63 -67.90 -66.03
CA GLY A 29 2.81 -68.21 -64.87
C GLY A 29 3.63 -68.27 -63.54
N ILE A 30 4.78 -68.93 -63.61
CA ILE A 30 5.71 -68.98 -62.44
C ILE A 30 6.22 -67.59 -62.10
N THR A 31 6.68 -66.78 -63.08
CA THR A 31 7.14 -65.41 -62.80
C THR A 31 6.05 -64.55 -62.27
N TYR A 32 4.84 -64.61 -62.79
CA TYR A 32 3.68 -63.87 -62.19
C TYR A 32 3.43 -64.28 -60.73
N GLN A 33 3.40 -65.59 -60.42
CA GLN A 33 3.21 -66.08 -59.06
C GLN A 33 4.34 -65.63 -58.11
N VAL A 34 5.59 -65.65 -58.61
CA VAL A 34 6.75 -65.18 -57.81
C VAL A 34 6.64 -63.69 -57.56
N ILE A 35 6.33 -62.89 -58.63
CA ILE A 35 6.15 -61.43 -58.41
C ILE A 35 5.00 -61.15 -57.49
N TRP A 36 3.85 -61.82 -57.61
CA TRP A 36 2.69 -61.69 -56.74
C TRP A 36 2.99 -62.05 -55.26
N ASN A 37 3.71 -63.16 -55.06
CA ASN A 37 4.11 -63.61 -53.77
C ASN A 37 5.15 -62.63 -53.09
N LEU A 38 6.09 -62.12 -53.95
CA LEU A 38 7.04 -61.08 -53.45
C LEU A 38 6.32 -59.79 -53.03
N LEU A 39 5.29 -59.40 -53.83
CA LEU A 39 4.49 -58.19 -53.50
C LEU A 39 3.66 -58.41 -52.24
N LEU A 40 3.09 -59.61 -52.04
CA LEU A 40 2.40 -59.98 -50.79
C LEU A 40 3.35 -60.02 -49.61
N VAL A 41 4.55 -60.57 -49.76
CA VAL A 41 5.57 -60.59 -48.75
C VAL A 41 6.02 -59.17 -48.42
N ALA A 42 6.22 -58.29 -49.43
CA ALA A 42 6.55 -56.88 -49.22
C ALA A 42 5.42 -56.13 -48.48
N LEU A 43 4.15 -56.39 -48.81
CA LEU A 43 3.00 -55.85 -48.10
C LEU A 43 2.92 -56.32 -46.62
N ILE A 44 3.19 -57.59 -46.36
CA ILE A 44 3.22 -58.18 -45.04
C ILE A 44 4.38 -57.55 -44.22
N ILE A 45 5.57 -57.43 -44.84
CA ILE A 45 6.72 -56.77 -44.18
C ILE A 45 6.39 -55.29 -43.90
N GLY A 46 5.81 -54.58 -44.90
CA GLY A 46 5.37 -53.20 -44.74
C GLY A 46 4.35 -53.07 -43.59
N PHE A 47 3.37 -53.96 -43.53
CA PHE A 47 2.40 -53.99 -42.43
C PHE A 47 3.06 -54.27 -41.08
N LEU A 48 3.97 -55.24 -40.99
CA LEU A 48 4.70 -55.55 -39.77
C LEU A 48 5.59 -54.39 -39.29
N LEU A 49 6.22 -53.68 -40.24
CA LEU A 49 7.01 -52.48 -39.95
C LEU A 49 6.14 -51.36 -39.44
N ILE A 50 4.93 -51.17 -39.99
CA ILE A 50 3.94 -50.19 -39.50
C ILE A 50 3.50 -50.57 -38.08
N VAL A 51 3.19 -51.83 -37.82
CA VAL A 51 2.80 -52.30 -36.49
C VAL A 51 3.95 -52.17 -35.50
N LEU A 52 5.16 -52.52 -35.90
CA LEU A 52 6.35 -52.34 -35.04
C LEU A 52 6.61 -50.88 -34.73
N ALA A 53 6.59 -50.01 -35.74
CA ALA A 53 6.80 -48.58 -35.58
C ALA A 53 5.69 -47.96 -34.70
N GLY A 54 4.42 -48.33 -34.94
CA GLY A 54 3.29 -47.88 -34.14
C GLY A 54 3.37 -48.38 -32.69
N GLY A 55 3.74 -49.62 -32.49
CA GLY A 55 3.92 -50.21 -31.18
C GLY A 55 5.10 -49.59 -30.40
N THR A 56 6.19 -49.28 -31.10
CA THR A 56 7.35 -48.60 -30.50
C THR A 56 7.02 -47.17 -30.12
N ALA A 57 6.32 -46.43 -30.97
CA ALA A 57 5.85 -45.09 -30.72
C ALA A 57 4.88 -45.03 -29.54
N ALA A 58 3.90 -45.94 -29.50
CA ALA A 58 2.96 -46.07 -28.40
C ALA A 58 3.65 -46.43 -27.05
N GLY A 59 4.62 -47.35 -27.09
CA GLY A 59 5.40 -47.75 -25.93
C GLY A 59 6.30 -46.59 -25.41
N TYR A 60 6.90 -45.83 -26.34
CA TYR A 60 7.66 -44.65 -25.98
C TYR A 60 6.76 -43.56 -25.37
N PHE A 61 5.61 -43.29 -25.97
CA PHE A 61 4.63 -42.35 -25.42
C PHE A 61 4.17 -42.78 -24.04
N ALA A 62 3.88 -44.07 -23.84
CA ALA A 62 3.49 -44.59 -22.52
C ALA A 62 4.61 -44.47 -21.49
N SER A 63 5.89 -44.53 -21.90
CA SER A 63 7.03 -44.35 -20.97
C SER A 63 7.22 -42.91 -20.57
N LEU A 64 6.89 -41.92 -21.42
CA LEU A 64 6.98 -40.50 -21.13
C LEU A 64 5.95 -40.05 -20.06
N VAL A 65 4.85 -40.75 -19.98
CA VAL A 65 3.70 -40.44 -19.11
C VAL A 65 3.71 -41.29 -17.81
N HIS A 66 4.60 -42.29 -17.71
CA HIS A 66 4.57 -43.26 -16.60
C HIS A 66 5.04 -42.69 -15.28
N ASP A 67 5.91 -41.68 -15.28
CA ASP A 67 6.50 -41.05 -14.10
C ASP A 67 5.76 -39.76 -13.68
N GLU A 68 4.68 -39.37 -14.38
CA GLU A 68 3.89 -38.22 -14.05
C GLU A 68 2.89 -38.48 -12.92
N GLU A 69 2.62 -37.48 -12.09
CA GLU A 69 1.62 -37.57 -11.03
C GLU A 69 0.21 -37.86 -11.59
N GLU A 70 -0.51 -38.71 -10.88
CA GLU A 70 -1.89 -39.04 -11.26
C GLU A 70 -2.84 -37.91 -10.86
N TYR A 71 -3.09 -36.95 -11.73
CA TYR A 71 -4.13 -35.93 -11.52
C TYR A 71 -5.51 -36.61 -11.41
N THR A 72 -6.18 -36.42 -10.30
CA THR A 72 -7.57 -36.85 -10.12
C THR A 72 -8.55 -35.94 -10.87
N GLU A 73 -9.85 -36.30 -10.93
CA GLU A 73 -10.89 -35.41 -11.43
C GLU A 73 -10.94 -34.12 -10.62
N GLU A 74 -10.82 -34.21 -9.28
CA GLU A 74 -10.83 -33.08 -8.37
C GLU A 74 -9.62 -32.17 -8.61
N ASP A 75 -8.43 -32.75 -8.80
CA ASP A 75 -7.22 -31.98 -9.12
C ASP A 75 -7.36 -31.20 -10.44
N LEU A 76 -7.84 -31.85 -11.50
CA LEU A 76 -8.03 -31.20 -12.80
C LEU A 76 -9.12 -30.12 -12.77
N ARG A 77 -10.23 -30.38 -12.10
CA ARG A 77 -11.29 -29.39 -11.91
C ARG A 77 -10.80 -28.21 -11.07
N THR A 78 -10.01 -28.48 -10.03
CA THR A 78 -9.42 -27.44 -9.21
C THR A 78 -8.43 -26.61 -10.00
N HIS A 79 -7.48 -27.21 -10.70
CA HIS A 79 -6.49 -26.45 -11.50
C HIS A 79 -7.10 -25.66 -12.67
N VAL A 80 -8.14 -26.19 -13.30
CA VAL A 80 -8.83 -25.52 -14.40
C VAL A 80 -9.87 -24.54 -13.91
N GLY A 81 -10.48 -24.80 -12.73
CA GLY A 81 -11.56 -24.02 -12.12
C GLY A 81 -11.08 -23.04 -11.05
N SER A 82 -9.87 -23.22 -10.49
CA SER A 82 -9.26 -22.23 -9.59
C SER A 82 -8.68 -21.06 -10.41
N LEU A 83 -9.61 -20.35 -11.06
CA LEU A 83 -9.23 -19.17 -11.83
C LEU A 83 -8.87 -18.07 -10.83
N THR A 84 -7.65 -17.62 -10.87
CA THR A 84 -7.19 -16.50 -10.05
C THR A 84 -7.91 -15.23 -10.49
N GLU A 85 -8.80 -14.74 -9.66
CA GLU A 85 -9.39 -13.42 -9.83
C GLU A 85 -8.48 -12.35 -9.23
N THR A 86 -8.51 -11.16 -9.78
CA THR A 86 -7.79 -10.03 -9.22
C THR A 86 -8.54 -9.52 -8.00
N SER A 87 -7.86 -9.39 -6.88
CA SER A 87 -8.47 -8.84 -5.67
C SER A 87 -8.81 -7.36 -5.81
N GLU A 88 -9.86 -6.94 -5.10
CA GLU A 88 -10.40 -5.60 -5.16
C GLU A 88 -10.29 -4.88 -3.82
N ILE A 89 -10.07 -3.57 -3.86
CA ILE A 89 -10.01 -2.71 -2.68
C ILE A 89 -11.24 -1.81 -2.64
N TYR A 90 -11.82 -1.73 -1.46
CA TYR A 90 -12.92 -0.84 -1.12
C TYR A 90 -12.51 0.06 0.04
N LEU A 91 -12.75 1.34 -0.11
CA LEU A 91 -12.65 2.33 0.96
C LEU A 91 -13.89 2.29 1.83
N ALA A 92 -13.93 3.10 2.88
CA ALA A 92 -15.08 3.20 3.78
C ALA A 92 -16.38 3.42 2.99
N ASN A 93 -17.48 2.92 3.53
CA ASN A 93 -18.81 3.00 2.90
C ASN A 93 -18.93 2.28 1.54
N ASP A 94 -18.14 1.22 1.32
CA ASP A 94 -18.12 0.43 0.08
C ASP A 94 -17.75 1.25 -1.18
N VAL A 95 -16.96 2.31 -1.03
CA VAL A 95 -16.44 3.08 -2.16
C VAL A 95 -15.35 2.26 -2.86
N TYR A 96 -15.60 1.89 -4.12
CA TYR A 96 -14.66 1.08 -4.91
C TYR A 96 -13.42 1.90 -5.29
N LEU A 97 -12.22 1.47 -4.82
CA LEU A 97 -10.95 2.12 -5.17
C LEU A 97 -10.36 1.53 -6.46
N GLY A 98 -10.39 0.20 -6.62
CA GLY A 98 -9.82 -0.45 -7.79
C GLY A 98 -9.38 -1.89 -7.52
N LYS A 99 -8.77 -2.51 -8.56
CA LYS A 99 -8.19 -3.86 -8.47
C LYS A 99 -6.73 -3.80 -8.07
N ILE A 100 -6.30 -4.70 -7.20
CA ILE A 100 -4.89 -4.82 -6.81
C ILE A 100 -4.05 -5.08 -8.07
N ARG A 101 -2.90 -4.43 -8.17
CA ARG A 101 -1.99 -4.60 -9.29
C ARG A 101 -1.39 -6.01 -9.27
N SER A 102 -1.99 -6.91 -10.03
CA SER A 102 -1.39 -8.19 -10.39
C SER A 102 -0.63 -8.07 -11.71
N ASP A 103 0.27 -9.00 -12.02
CA ASP A 103 0.95 -9.06 -13.32
C ASP A 103 -0.05 -9.23 -14.48
N VAL A 104 -1.24 -9.76 -14.18
CA VAL A 104 -2.29 -10.06 -15.15
C VAL A 104 -3.65 -9.67 -14.61
N GLU A 105 -4.39 -8.87 -15.37
CA GLU A 105 -5.78 -8.53 -15.08
C GLU A 105 -6.73 -9.59 -15.65
N ARG A 106 -7.63 -10.11 -14.81
CA ARG A 106 -8.60 -11.16 -15.18
C ARG A 106 -9.93 -10.93 -14.49
N ASP A 107 -11.02 -11.09 -15.26
CA ASP A 107 -12.41 -11.06 -14.80
C ASP A 107 -13.10 -12.34 -15.25
N ILE A 108 -13.63 -13.11 -14.33
CA ILE A 108 -14.28 -14.37 -14.61
C ILE A 108 -15.77 -14.15 -14.84
N ILE A 109 -16.28 -14.70 -15.96
CA ILE A 109 -17.70 -14.64 -16.30
C ILE A 109 -18.19 -16.00 -16.78
N THR A 110 -19.50 -16.22 -16.70
CA THR A 110 -20.11 -17.44 -17.22
C THR A 110 -20.17 -17.42 -18.75
N LEU A 111 -20.26 -18.59 -19.36
CA LEU A 111 -20.38 -18.70 -20.82
C LEU A 111 -21.59 -17.95 -21.37
N ASP A 112 -22.69 -17.86 -20.59
CA ASP A 112 -23.91 -17.13 -20.97
C ASP A 112 -23.70 -15.62 -21.05
N ASP A 113 -22.72 -15.07 -20.32
CA ASP A 113 -22.36 -13.65 -20.32
C ASP A 113 -21.34 -13.28 -21.41
N ILE A 114 -21.02 -14.19 -22.33
CA ILE A 114 -20.13 -13.96 -23.47
C ILE A 114 -20.94 -13.92 -24.76
N ALA A 115 -20.70 -12.96 -25.64
CA ALA A 115 -21.35 -12.87 -26.94
C ALA A 115 -21.11 -14.14 -27.78
N ASP A 116 -22.14 -14.62 -28.47
CA ASP A 116 -22.05 -15.83 -29.32
C ASP A 116 -21.05 -15.66 -30.45
N ASP A 117 -20.85 -14.44 -30.96
CA ASP A 117 -19.86 -14.13 -31.99
C ASP A 117 -18.43 -14.40 -31.52
N VAL A 118 -18.09 -14.16 -30.25
CA VAL A 118 -16.76 -14.49 -29.67
C VAL A 118 -16.56 -16.01 -29.63
N LYS A 119 -17.55 -16.75 -29.12
CA LYS A 119 -17.49 -18.22 -29.00
C LYS A 119 -17.27 -18.85 -30.39
N THR A 120 -18.06 -18.44 -31.38
CA THR A 120 -17.95 -18.97 -32.75
C THR A 120 -16.68 -18.51 -33.45
N ALA A 121 -16.19 -17.29 -33.20
CA ALA A 121 -14.93 -16.77 -33.75
C ALA A 121 -13.70 -17.55 -33.24
N ILE A 122 -13.67 -17.81 -31.91
CA ILE A 122 -12.60 -18.63 -31.28
C ILE A 122 -12.63 -20.06 -31.85
N ILE A 123 -13.80 -20.71 -31.91
CA ILE A 123 -13.94 -22.08 -32.43
C ILE A 123 -13.51 -22.13 -33.90
N ALA A 124 -14.02 -21.24 -34.75
CA ALA A 124 -13.65 -21.19 -36.16
C ALA A 124 -12.15 -20.96 -36.40
N THR A 125 -11.48 -20.27 -35.43
CA THR A 125 -10.10 -19.84 -35.59
C THR A 125 -9.11 -20.81 -34.99
N GLU A 126 -9.36 -21.29 -33.78
CA GLU A 126 -8.42 -22.09 -33.00
C GLU A 126 -8.72 -23.61 -33.11
N ASP A 127 -10.01 -24.00 -33.19
CA ASP A 127 -10.42 -25.41 -33.17
C ASP A 127 -11.76 -25.65 -33.87
N GLU A 128 -11.77 -25.64 -35.20
CA GLU A 128 -12.98 -25.79 -36.03
C GLU A 128 -13.84 -27.03 -35.70
N HIS A 129 -13.20 -28.07 -35.13
CA HIS A 129 -13.85 -29.34 -34.78
C HIS A 129 -14.05 -29.52 -33.27
N PHE A 130 -14.04 -28.44 -32.51
CA PHE A 130 -14.07 -28.45 -31.03
C PHE A 130 -15.17 -29.37 -30.48
N TYR A 131 -16.40 -29.28 -30.94
CA TYR A 131 -17.52 -30.11 -30.50
C TYR A 131 -17.53 -31.55 -31.03
N GLU A 132 -16.59 -31.92 -31.94
CA GLU A 132 -16.58 -33.24 -32.60
C GLU A 132 -15.52 -34.20 -32.04
N HIS A 133 -14.44 -33.70 -31.43
CA HIS A 133 -13.34 -34.51 -30.91
C HIS A 133 -13.37 -34.67 -29.39
N GLU A 134 -12.59 -35.64 -28.88
CA GLU A 134 -12.39 -35.88 -27.43
C GLU A 134 -10.96 -35.48 -27.01
N GLY A 135 -10.67 -34.15 -26.98
CA GLY A 135 -9.43 -33.55 -26.51
C GLY A 135 -8.31 -33.44 -27.54
N ILE A 136 -8.32 -34.29 -28.57
CA ILE A 136 -7.29 -34.31 -29.65
C ILE A 136 -7.90 -34.52 -31.02
N VAL A 137 -7.26 -33.97 -32.06
CA VAL A 137 -7.56 -34.24 -33.46
C VAL A 137 -6.39 -35.06 -34.05
N PRO A 138 -6.50 -36.42 -34.15
CA PRO A 138 -5.37 -37.27 -34.55
C PRO A 138 -4.80 -36.92 -35.93
N LYS A 139 -5.62 -36.47 -36.88
CA LYS A 139 -5.23 -36.03 -38.21
C LYS A 139 -4.38 -34.75 -38.17
N ALA A 140 -4.73 -33.80 -37.28
CA ALA A 140 -4.00 -32.57 -37.08
C ALA A 140 -2.63 -32.83 -36.42
N LEU A 141 -2.60 -33.72 -35.44
CA LEU A 141 -1.39 -34.17 -34.74
C LEU A 141 -0.40 -34.82 -35.70
N LEU A 142 -0.89 -35.74 -36.55
CA LEU A 142 -0.05 -36.40 -37.57
C LEU A 142 0.49 -35.41 -38.59
N ARG A 143 -0.31 -34.44 -39.00
CA ARG A 143 0.11 -33.36 -39.92
C ARG A 143 1.20 -32.48 -39.30
N ALA A 144 1.01 -32.02 -38.03
CA ALA A 144 1.97 -31.21 -37.30
C ALA A 144 3.32 -31.94 -37.14
N THR A 145 3.29 -33.20 -36.73
CA THR A 145 4.49 -34.07 -36.62
C THR A 145 5.22 -34.22 -37.94
N MET A 146 4.50 -34.42 -39.07
CA MET A 146 5.10 -34.51 -40.39
C MET A 146 5.69 -33.16 -40.86
N GLN A 147 5.08 -32.03 -40.55
CA GLN A 147 5.59 -30.70 -40.86
C GLN A 147 6.88 -30.39 -40.08
N GLU A 148 6.94 -30.78 -38.83
CA GLU A 148 8.11 -30.65 -37.99
C GLU A 148 9.29 -31.50 -38.47
N LEU A 149 9.03 -32.76 -38.78
CA LEU A 149 10.03 -33.67 -39.36
C LEU A 149 10.52 -33.22 -40.76
N SER A 150 9.71 -32.47 -41.50
CA SER A 150 10.05 -31.98 -42.84
C SER A 150 10.67 -30.59 -42.86
N ASN A 151 10.85 -29.95 -41.73
CA ASN A 151 11.31 -28.55 -41.57
C ASN A 151 10.51 -27.59 -42.47
N ALA A 152 9.20 -27.79 -42.59
CA ALA A 152 8.34 -26.99 -43.44
C ALA A 152 8.28 -25.52 -42.92
N SER A 153 8.39 -24.55 -43.82
CA SER A 153 8.37 -23.13 -43.54
C SER A 153 7.02 -22.60 -43.05
N VAL A 154 5.97 -23.40 -43.14
CA VAL A 154 4.62 -23.08 -42.64
C VAL A 154 4.21 -24.16 -41.66
N GLN A 155 4.20 -23.81 -40.38
CA GLN A 155 3.61 -24.66 -39.33
C GLN A 155 2.14 -24.27 -39.18
N THR A 156 1.23 -25.21 -39.39
CA THR A 156 -0.19 -25.06 -39.12
C THR A 156 -0.44 -25.56 -37.71
N GLY A 157 -1.14 -24.78 -36.88
CA GLY A 157 -1.54 -25.16 -35.52
C GLY A 157 -2.25 -26.53 -35.51
N GLY A 158 -1.89 -27.37 -34.57
CA GLY A 158 -2.44 -28.72 -34.42
C GLY A 158 -2.94 -29.01 -33.01
N SER A 159 -2.92 -28.04 -32.11
CA SER A 159 -3.42 -28.17 -30.76
C SER A 159 -4.90 -27.75 -30.66
N THR A 160 -5.70 -28.50 -29.94
CA THR A 160 -7.10 -28.20 -29.65
C THR A 160 -7.22 -27.13 -28.55
N LEU A 161 -8.41 -26.52 -28.36
CA LEU A 161 -8.69 -25.60 -27.24
C LEU A 161 -8.43 -26.29 -25.92
N THR A 162 -8.83 -27.55 -25.77
CA THR A 162 -8.58 -28.36 -24.58
C THR A 162 -7.10 -28.53 -24.27
N GLN A 163 -6.28 -28.75 -25.28
CA GLN A 163 -4.82 -28.82 -25.14
C GLN A 163 -4.19 -27.47 -24.75
N GLN A 164 -4.71 -26.37 -25.32
CA GLN A 164 -4.27 -25.02 -24.97
C GLN A 164 -4.63 -24.69 -23.52
N LEU A 165 -5.82 -25.05 -23.05
CA LEU A 165 -6.27 -24.87 -21.68
C LEU A 165 -5.37 -25.62 -20.69
N ILE A 166 -5.11 -26.92 -20.92
CA ILE A 166 -4.20 -27.73 -20.09
C ILE A 166 -2.80 -27.12 -20.06
N LYS A 167 -2.30 -26.67 -21.21
CA LYS A 167 -0.98 -26.03 -21.30
C LYS A 167 -0.88 -24.78 -20.44
N GLN A 168 -1.94 -23.99 -20.34
CA GLN A 168 -1.96 -22.70 -19.64
C GLN A 168 -2.18 -22.86 -18.14
N GLN A 169 -3.00 -23.85 -17.71
CA GLN A 169 -3.46 -23.96 -16.33
C GLN A 169 -2.78 -25.06 -15.51
N VAL A 170 -2.29 -26.11 -16.19
CA VAL A 170 -1.80 -27.32 -15.50
C VAL A 170 -0.30 -27.54 -15.68
N LEU A 171 0.27 -27.10 -16.81
CA LEU A 171 1.64 -27.43 -17.18
C LEU A 171 2.60 -26.24 -17.09
N SER A 172 3.87 -26.53 -16.73
CA SER A 172 4.94 -25.53 -16.76
C SER A 172 5.28 -25.05 -18.19
N ASN A 173 5.91 -23.88 -18.29
CA ASN A 173 6.28 -23.27 -19.59
C ASN A 173 7.46 -23.96 -20.31
N GLU A 174 7.95 -25.11 -19.83
CA GLU A 174 9.04 -25.84 -20.49
C GLU A 174 8.61 -26.41 -21.86
N VAL A 175 9.49 -26.30 -22.84
CA VAL A 175 9.24 -26.85 -24.18
C VAL A 175 9.95 -28.19 -24.29
N SER A 176 9.23 -29.28 -23.99
CA SER A 176 9.74 -30.66 -24.07
C SER A 176 8.74 -31.59 -24.73
N PHE A 177 9.22 -32.74 -25.24
CA PHE A 177 8.34 -33.80 -25.77
C PHE A 177 7.52 -34.46 -24.67
N ASP A 178 8.10 -34.57 -23.47
CA ASP A 178 7.46 -35.14 -22.28
C ASP A 178 6.25 -34.30 -21.90
N ARG A 179 6.42 -32.97 -21.78
CA ARG A 179 5.31 -32.03 -21.53
C ARG A 179 4.20 -32.12 -22.58
N LYS A 180 4.57 -32.27 -23.88
CA LYS A 180 3.54 -32.41 -24.94
C LYS A 180 2.77 -33.73 -24.86
N ALA A 181 3.43 -34.80 -24.40
CA ALA A 181 2.76 -36.08 -24.18
C ALA A 181 1.77 -36.00 -23.01
N THR A 182 2.18 -35.33 -21.89
CA THR A 182 1.35 -35.06 -20.73
C THR A 182 0.17 -34.16 -21.09
N GLU A 183 0.38 -33.08 -21.86
CA GLU A 183 -0.66 -32.21 -22.38
C GLU A 183 -1.76 -32.99 -23.15
N ILE A 184 -1.34 -33.88 -24.05
CA ILE A 184 -2.27 -34.72 -24.84
C ILE A 184 -3.08 -35.63 -23.92
N MET A 185 -2.44 -36.30 -22.96
CA MET A 185 -3.10 -37.19 -22.02
C MET A 185 -4.10 -36.44 -21.14
N LEU A 186 -3.67 -35.32 -20.54
CA LEU A 186 -4.52 -34.54 -19.66
C LEU A 186 -5.68 -33.89 -20.43
N ALA A 187 -5.49 -33.47 -21.69
CA ALA A 187 -6.57 -32.95 -22.50
C ALA A 187 -7.66 -34.00 -22.77
N MET A 188 -7.28 -35.25 -23.11
CA MET A 188 -8.24 -36.36 -23.25
C MET A 188 -8.93 -36.69 -21.94
N ARG A 189 -8.24 -36.57 -20.81
CA ARG A 189 -8.78 -36.84 -19.48
C ARG A 189 -9.76 -35.73 -19.05
N LEU A 190 -9.42 -34.46 -19.30
CA LEU A 190 -10.28 -33.31 -19.04
C LEU A 190 -11.61 -33.42 -19.78
N GLU A 191 -11.61 -33.80 -21.05
CA GLU A 191 -12.83 -34.01 -21.84
C GLU A 191 -13.72 -35.19 -21.35
N HIS A 192 -13.17 -36.04 -20.52
CA HIS A 192 -13.95 -37.06 -19.82
C HIS A 192 -14.66 -36.53 -18.59
N PHE A 193 -14.12 -35.52 -17.95
CA PHE A 193 -14.60 -34.95 -16.69
C PHE A 193 -15.42 -33.67 -16.87
N MET A 194 -15.16 -32.90 -17.93
CA MET A 194 -15.83 -31.63 -18.20
C MET A 194 -16.57 -31.68 -19.55
N THR A 195 -17.66 -30.97 -19.62
CA THR A 195 -18.41 -30.77 -20.87
C THR A 195 -17.67 -29.81 -21.80
N LYS A 196 -18.01 -29.77 -23.07
CA LYS A 196 -17.45 -28.85 -24.05
C LYS A 196 -17.68 -27.38 -23.66
N ASP A 197 -18.85 -27.09 -23.13
CA ASP A 197 -19.20 -25.74 -22.71
C ASP A 197 -18.40 -25.31 -21.47
N GLU A 198 -18.20 -26.18 -20.47
CA GLU A 198 -17.31 -25.93 -19.33
C GLU A 198 -15.85 -25.71 -19.76
N ILE A 199 -15.36 -26.48 -20.76
CA ILE A 199 -14.00 -26.30 -21.31
C ILE A 199 -13.87 -24.97 -22.06
N LEU A 200 -14.88 -24.59 -22.86
CA LEU A 200 -14.89 -23.33 -23.59
C LEU A 200 -14.95 -22.13 -22.64
N GLU A 201 -15.79 -22.22 -21.60
CA GLU A 201 -15.88 -21.20 -20.54
C GLU A 201 -14.54 -21.02 -19.85
N ALA A 202 -13.92 -22.11 -19.38
CA ALA A 202 -12.62 -22.05 -18.74
C ALA A 202 -11.55 -21.46 -19.69
N TYR A 203 -11.52 -21.87 -20.96
CA TYR A 203 -10.59 -21.33 -21.93
C TYR A 203 -10.75 -19.83 -22.16
N LEU A 204 -11.99 -19.35 -22.33
CA LEU A 204 -12.29 -17.94 -22.58
C LEU A 204 -11.98 -17.06 -21.37
N ASN A 205 -11.96 -17.62 -20.17
CA ASN A 205 -11.59 -16.91 -18.94
C ASN A 205 -10.08 -16.88 -18.64
N VAL A 206 -9.25 -17.71 -19.32
CA VAL A 206 -7.80 -17.80 -19.00
C VAL A 206 -6.88 -17.43 -20.14
N VAL A 207 -7.39 -17.42 -21.37
CA VAL A 207 -6.53 -17.16 -22.53
C VAL A 207 -5.97 -15.73 -22.51
N PRO A 208 -4.66 -15.54 -22.80
CA PRO A 208 -4.06 -14.21 -22.82
C PRO A 208 -4.47 -13.42 -24.06
N PHE A 209 -4.86 -12.14 -23.85
CA PHE A 209 -5.23 -11.19 -24.89
C PHE A 209 -4.23 -10.04 -25.06
N GLY A 210 -3.06 -10.10 -24.41
CA GLY A 210 -2.03 -9.08 -24.51
C GLY A 210 -2.22 -7.94 -23.52
N ARG A 211 -2.25 -6.68 -23.97
CA ARG A 211 -2.31 -5.50 -23.11
C ARG A 211 -3.59 -4.70 -23.34
N ASN A 212 -4.09 -4.12 -22.24
CA ASN A 212 -5.20 -3.17 -22.26
C ASN A 212 -4.71 -1.71 -22.42
N ALA A 213 -5.65 -0.77 -22.41
CA ALA A 213 -5.40 0.68 -22.51
C ALA A 213 -4.57 1.26 -21.34
N SER A 214 -4.43 0.52 -20.23
CA SER A 214 -3.55 0.90 -19.10
C SER A 214 -2.15 0.26 -19.21
N GLY A 215 -1.83 -0.41 -20.33
CA GLY A 215 -0.54 -1.10 -20.55
C GLY A 215 -0.39 -2.42 -19.80
N ARG A 216 -1.42 -2.87 -19.05
CA ARG A 216 -1.42 -4.10 -18.24
C ARG A 216 -1.70 -5.33 -19.10
N ASN A 217 -1.12 -6.45 -18.71
CA ASN A 217 -1.43 -7.73 -19.35
C ASN A 217 -2.85 -8.15 -18.98
N VAL A 218 -3.61 -8.65 -19.92
CA VAL A 218 -4.97 -9.14 -19.71
C VAL A 218 -5.14 -10.58 -20.13
N GLU A 219 -5.81 -11.35 -19.29
CA GLU A 219 -6.27 -12.70 -19.55
C GLU A 219 -7.77 -12.78 -19.34
N GLY A 220 -8.42 -13.60 -20.13
CA GLY A 220 -9.87 -13.71 -20.13
C GLY A 220 -10.56 -12.64 -20.99
N VAL A 221 -11.66 -13.07 -21.59
CA VAL A 221 -12.39 -12.28 -22.59
C VAL A 221 -13.05 -11.05 -22.01
N GLN A 222 -13.52 -11.10 -20.74
CA GLN A 222 -14.17 -9.97 -20.09
C GLN A 222 -13.17 -8.84 -19.82
N ALA A 223 -12.02 -9.16 -19.21
CA ALA A 223 -10.98 -8.17 -18.98
C ALA A 223 -10.43 -7.59 -20.29
N ALA A 224 -10.31 -8.42 -21.34
CA ALA A 224 -9.90 -7.96 -22.66
C ALA A 224 -10.94 -7.04 -23.31
N SER A 225 -12.22 -7.38 -23.22
CA SER A 225 -13.33 -6.58 -23.75
C SER A 225 -13.40 -5.21 -23.09
N MET A 226 -13.39 -5.19 -21.78
CA MET A 226 -13.38 -3.96 -20.99
C MET A 226 -12.11 -3.13 -21.20
N GLY A 227 -10.96 -3.80 -21.21
CA GLY A 227 -9.65 -3.12 -21.28
C GLY A 227 -9.26 -2.64 -22.68
N ILE A 228 -9.93 -3.10 -23.74
CA ILE A 228 -9.65 -2.70 -25.13
C ILE A 228 -10.76 -1.84 -25.72
N PHE A 229 -12.02 -2.21 -25.46
CA PHE A 229 -13.20 -1.57 -26.07
C PHE A 229 -14.10 -0.85 -25.06
N GLY A 230 -13.91 -1.08 -23.75
CA GLY A 230 -14.74 -0.45 -22.70
C GLY A 230 -16.17 -1.00 -22.63
N VAL A 231 -16.44 -2.18 -23.20
CA VAL A 231 -17.76 -2.82 -23.20
C VAL A 231 -17.70 -4.21 -22.59
N PRO A 232 -18.77 -4.69 -21.93
CA PRO A 232 -18.84 -6.06 -21.45
C PRO A 232 -18.69 -7.10 -22.58
N ALA A 233 -18.19 -8.28 -22.28
CA ALA A 233 -18.02 -9.35 -23.26
C ALA A 233 -19.35 -9.82 -23.89
N SER A 234 -20.49 -9.61 -23.21
CA SER A 234 -21.84 -9.86 -23.73
C SER A 234 -22.26 -8.90 -24.85
N ASP A 235 -21.68 -7.69 -24.86
CA ASP A 235 -22.12 -6.59 -25.75
C ASP A 235 -21.17 -6.39 -26.95
N LEU A 236 -20.17 -7.26 -27.11
CA LEU A 236 -19.23 -7.24 -28.24
C LEU A 236 -19.97 -7.45 -29.57
N ASN A 237 -19.72 -6.56 -30.53
CA ASN A 237 -20.17 -6.76 -31.90
C ASN A 237 -19.27 -7.75 -32.67
N LEU A 238 -19.70 -8.17 -33.87
CA LEU A 238 -18.97 -9.15 -34.68
C LEU A 238 -17.52 -8.74 -35.01
N ALA A 239 -17.28 -7.44 -35.28
CA ALA A 239 -15.93 -6.95 -35.58
C ALA A 239 -15.01 -7.01 -34.34
N GLN A 240 -15.49 -6.54 -33.18
CA GLN A 240 -14.79 -6.62 -31.91
C GLN A 240 -14.53 -8.08 -31.50
N SER A 241 -15.55 -8.94 -31.61
CA SER A 241 -15.47 -10.38 -31.31
C SER A 241 -14.41 -11.09 -32.19
N ALA A 242 -14.37 -10.80 -33.49
CA ALA A 242 -13.40 -11.35 -34.41
C ALA A 242 -11.97 -10.84 -34.14
N TYR A 243 -11.82 -9.60 -33.69
CA TYR A 243 -10.52 -9.05 -33.30
C TYR A 243 -9.97 -9.75 -32.08
N LEU A 244 -10.76 -9.83 -31.00
CA LEU A 244 -10.36 -10.55 -29.77
C LEU A 244 -10.04 -12.01 -30.06
N ALA A 245 -10.89 -12.72 -30.82
CA ALA A 245 -10.65 -14.12 -31.17
C ALA A 245 -9.36 -14.34 -31.97
N GLY A 246 -8.82 -13.30 -32.58
CA GLY A 246 -7.53 -13.35 -33.26
C GLY A 246 -6.32 -13.25 -32.36
N MET A 247 -6.46 -12.63 -31.17
CA MET A 247 -5.34 -12.24 -30.31
C MET A 247 -4.58 -13.39 -29.63
N PRO A 248 -5.20 -14.52 -29.24
CA PRO A 248 -4.51 -15.59 -28.48
C PRO A 248 -3.30 -16.19 -29.20
N GLN A 249 -3.23 -16.14 -30.53
CA GLN A 249 -2.09 -16.64 -31.30
C GLN A 249 -0.80 -15.83 -31.04
N SER A 250 -0.91 -14.53 -30.83
CA SER A 250 0.20 -13.62 -30.56
C SER A 250 -0.29 -12.41 -29.76
N PRO A 251 -0.60 -12.58 -28.46
CA PRO A 251 -1.29 -11.58 -27.66
C PRO A 251 -0.61 -10.20 -27.71
N PHE A 252 0.70 -10.17 -27.46
CA PHE A 252 1.48 -8.91 -27.46
C PHE A 252 1.72 -8.34 -28.86
N GLY A 253 1.68 -9.19 -29.90
CA GLY A 253 1.81 -8.78 -31.30
C GLY A 253 0.53 -8.16 -31.86
N TYR A 254 -0.63 -8.65 -31.43
CA TYR A 254 -1.93 -8.28 -31.96
C TYR A 254 -2.71 -7.26 -31.11
N THR A 255 -2.36 -7.08 -29.82
CA THR A 255 -2.95 -6.05 -28.99
C THR A 255 -2.76 -4.66 -29.60
N PRO A 256 -3.75 -3.74 -29.50
CA PRO A 256 -3.61 -2.39 -30.01
C PRO A 256 -2.70 -1.50 -29.13
N PHE A 257 -2.35 -1.92 -27.91
CA PHE A 257 -1.64 -1.10 -26.92
C PHE A 257 -0.19 -1.51 -26.73
N THR A 258 0.65 -0.51 -26.36
CA THR A 258 2.04 -0.69 -25.93
C THR A 258 2.10 -0.98 -24.42
N GLY A 259 3.33 -1.25 -23.89
CA GLY A 259 3.55 -1.34 -22.43
C GLY A 259 3.42 -0.01 -21.70
N ASP A 260 3.54 1.10 -22.43
CA ASP A 260 3.44 2.46 -21.90
C ASP A 260 1.99 3.00 -22.04
N ALA A 261 1.01 2.10 -22.25
CA ALA A 261 -0.41 2.42 -22.35
C ALA A 261 -0.78 3.34 -23.54
N GLU A 262 0.04 3.36 -24.58
CA GLU A 262 -0.22 4.11 -25.80
C GLU A 262 -0.81 3.21 -26.89
N VAL A 263 -1.73 3.74 -27.69
CA VAL A 263 -2.20 3.05 -28.89
C VAL A 263 -1.03 2.96 -29.89
N LYS A 264 -0.77 1.75 -30.41
CA LYS A 264 0.26 1.52 -31.41
C LYS A 264 0.01 2.36 -32.67
N ASP A 265 1.05 2.73 -33.38
CA ASP A 265 0.97 3.39 -34.66
C ASP A 265 0.33 2.49 -35.75
N GLU A 266 0.04 3.05 -36.92
CA GLU A 266 -0.63 2.34 -38.01
C GLU A 266 0.11 1.06 -38.43
N ASP A 267 1.45 1.08 -38.45
CA ASP A 267 2.27 -0.11 -38.79
C ASP A 267 2.20 -1.15 -37.68
N GLY A 268 2.17 -0.75 -36.42
CA GLY A 268 2.04 -1.60 -35.25
C GLY A 268 0.66 -2.25 -35.10
N LEU A 269 -0.39 -1.63 -35.60
CA LEU A 269 -1.76 -2.19 -35.62
C LEU A 269 -2.00 -3.19 -36.77
N GLN A 270 -1.24 -3.11 -37.89
CA GLN A 270 -1.44 -3.97 -39.04
C GLN A 270 -1.42 -5.48 -38.77
N PRO A 271 -0.54 -6.03 -37.93
CA PRO A 271 -0.57 -7.45 -37.57
C PRO A 271 -1.92 -7.90 -36.97
N GLY A 272 -2.48 -7.12 -36.04
CA GLY A 272 -3.79 -7.37 -35.43
C GLY A 272 -4.92 -7.31 -36.47
N PHE A 273 -4.95 -6.29 -37.33
CA PHE A 273 -5.94 -6.14 -38.36
C PHE A 273 -5.84 -7.25 -39.44
N ASN A 274 -4.65 -7.72 -39.77
CA ASN A 274 -4.47 -8.85 -40.66
C ASN A 274 -5.01 -10.15 -40.05
N ARG A 275 -4.80 -10.32 -38.74
CA ARG A 275 -5.34 -11.49 -38.02
C ARG A 275 -6.86 -11.43 -37.91
N PHE A 276 -7.44 -10.28 -37.61
CA PHE A 276 -8.87 -10.01 -37.62
C PHE A 276 -9.53 -10.40 -38.93
N ARG A 277 -8.97 -9.96 -40.08
CA ARG A 277 -9.45 -10.38 -41.42
C ARG A 277 -9.39 -11.90 -41.62
N THR A 278 -8.36 -12.54 -41.06
CA THR A 278 -8.23 -14.02 -41.14
C THR A 278 -9.35 -14.70 -40.32
N VAL A 279 -9.69 -14.18 -39.16
CA VAL A 279 -10.78 -14.70 -38.32
C VAL A 279 -12.12 -14.62 -39.05
N LEU A 280 -12.48 -13.45 -39.57
CA LEU A 280 -13.74 -13.25 -40.30
C LEU A 280 -13.84 -14.19 -41.53
N ASN A 281 -12.75 -14.38 -42.26
CA ASN A 281 -12.75 -15.33 -43.37
C ASN A 281 -12.97 -16.78 -42.92
N ARG A 282 -12.38 -17.19 -41.76
CA ARG A 282 -12.60 -18.54 -41.21
C ARG A 282 -14.04 -18.72 -40.72
N MET A 283 -14.61 -17.72 -40.05
CA MET A 283 -16.02 -17.74 -39.62
C MET A 283 -16.96 -17.91 -40.82
N TYR A 284 -16.65 -17.22 -41.93
CA TYR A 284 -17.40 -17.36 -43.20
C TYR A 284 -17.20 -18.76 -43.84
N GLU A 285 -15.96 -19.25 -43.91
CA GLU A 285 -15.65 -20.58 -44.48
C GLU A 285 -16.29 -21.71 -43.67
N SER A 286 -16.36 -21.58 -42.34
CA SER A 286 -17.01 -22.55 -41.43
C SER A 286 -18.52 -22.36 -41.34
N GLY A 287 -19.09 -21.33 -41.99
CA GLY A 287 -20.53 -21.10 -42.08
C GLY A 287 -21.17 -20.48 -40.84
N TYR A 288 -20.40 -19.88 -39.93
CA TYR A 288 -20.91 -19.17 -38.79
C TYR A 288 -21.50 -17.82 -39.14
N ILE A 289 -20.94 -17.14 -40.17
CA ILE A 289 -21.44 -15.88 -40.71
C ILE A 289 -21.66 -16.00 -42.24
N ASP A 290 -22.55 -15.18 -42.77
CA ASP A 290 -22.74 -15.07 -44.22
C ASP A 290 -21.81 -14.01 -44.84
N GLN A 291 -21.88 -13.87 -46.17
CA GLN A 291 -20.99 -12.95 -46.88
C GLN A 291 -21.28 -11.46 -46.54
N GLU A 292 -22.55 -11.10 -46.33
CA GLU A 292 -22.95 -9.72 -45.99
C GLU A 292 -22.39 -9.35 -44.62
N GLN A 293 -22.57 -10.18 -43.61
CA GLN A 293 -22.03 -9.99 -42.25
C GLN A 293 -20.50 -9.86 -42.26
N ARG A 294 -19.80 -10.72 -43.02
CA ARG A 294 -18.33 -10.65 -43.16
C ARG A 294 -17.90 -9.33 -43.79
N ASP A 295 -18.54 -8.92 -44.89
CA ASP A 295 -18.14 -7.74 -45.65
C ASP A 295 -18.45 -6.47 -44.83
N GLU A 296 -19.57 -6.39 -44.07
CA GLU A 296 -19.89 -5.32 -43.14
C GLU A 296 -18.85 -5.25 -42.00
N ALA A 297 -18.46 -6.37 -41.41
CA ALA A 297 -17.45 -6.39 -40.33
C ALA A 297 -16.05 -5.98 -40.83
N LEU A 298 -15.72 -6.31 -42.10
CA LEU A 298 -14.45 -5.87 -42.72
C LEU A 298 -14.38 -4.36 -43.00
N ASP A 299 -15.54 -3.73 -43.26
CA ASP A 299 -15.66 -2.29 -43.51
C ASP A 299 -15.85 -1.48 -42.22
N TYR A 300 -15.98 -2.16 -41.09
CA TYR A 300 -16.16 -1.51 -39.79
C TYR A 300 -14.88 -0.82 -39.31
N ASP A 301 -15.01 0.42 -38.79
CA ASP A 301 -13.89 1.19 -38.25
C ASP A 301 -13.55 0.78 -36.81
N LEU A 302 -12.95 -0.39 -36.67
CA LEU A 302 -12.60 -0.99 -35.40
C LEU A 302 -11.60 -0.14 -34.59
N ALA A 303 -10.75 0.66 -35.25
CA ALA A 303 -9.78 1.49 -34.57
C ALA A 303 -10.44 2.62 -33.75
N ALA A 304 -11.62 3.06 -34.15
CA ALA A 304 -12.38 4.06 -33.42
C ALA A 304 -12.99 3.55 -32.08
N ASP A 305 -13.03 2.22 -31.91
CA ASP A 305 -13.55 1.59 -30.68
C ASP A 305 -12.48 1.40 -29.59
N PHE A 306 -11.20 1.59 -29.93
CA PHE A 306 -10.15 1.46 -28.92
C PHE A 306 -10.28 2.59 -27.91
N ILE A 307 -10.42 2.22 -26.62
CA ILE A 307 -10.56 3.24 -25.56
C ILE A 307 -9.27 4.03 -25.38
N GLU A 308 -9.43 5.30 -25.03
CA GLU A 308 -8.30 6.14 -24.63
C GLU A 308 -7.74 5.70 -23.28
N TYR A 309 -6.48 6.05 -23.03
CA TYR A 309 -5.81 5.79 -21.75
C TYR A 309 -6.68 6.21 -20.57
N ALA A 310 -7.03 5.28 -19.73
CA ALA A 310 -7.62 5.52 -18.43
C ALA A 310 -6.57 5.18 -17.36
N PRO A 311 -6.02 6.18 -16.63
CA PRO A 311 -5.09 5.87 -15.55
C PRO A 311 -5.79 4.97 -14.53
N ASP A 312 -5.12 3.89 -14.16
CA ASP A 312 -5.55 3.00 -13.10
C ASP A 312 -5.84 3.83 -11.83
N PRO A 313 -7.03 3.75 -11.22
CA PRO A 313 -7.31 4.45 -9.96
C PRO A 313 -6.27 4.18 -8.88
N MET A 314 -5.73 2.97 -8.85
CA MET A 314 -4.65 2.56 -7.95
C MET A 314 -3.31 3.24 -8.26
N ALA A 315 -3.03 3.57 -9.51
CA ALA A 315 -1.84 4.33 -9.89
C ALA A 315 -1.91 5.82 -9.51
N ARG A 316 -3.09 6.33 -9.16
CA ARG A 316 -3.26 7.69 -8.63
C ARG A 316 -2.87 7.80 -7.16
N ASN A 317 -3.03 6.72 -6.40
CA ASN A 317 -2.77 6.64 -4.96
C ASN A 317 -1.84 5.45 -4.65
N PRO A 318 -0.59 5.44 -5.17
CA PRO A 318 0.30 4.28 -5.06
C PRO A 318 0.70 3.96 -3.62
N ARG A 319 0.85 4.98 -2.76
CA ARG A 319 1.17 4.81 -1.34
C ARG A 319 0.00 4.22 -0.57
N LEU A 320 -1.23 4.70 -0.82
CA LEU A 320 -2.44 4.15 -0.22
C LEU A 320 -2.59 2.67 -0.56
N THR A 321 -2.45 2.35 -1.83
CA THR A 321 -2.55 0.98 -2.33
C THR A 321 -1.51 0.06 -1.71
N SER A 322 -0.25 0.49 -1.67
CA SER A 322 0.84 -0.27 -1.04
C SER A 322 0.58 -0.52 0.44
N GLU A 323 0.13 0.52 1.16
CA GLU A 323 -0.18 0.43 2.59
C GLU A 323 -1.34 -0.54 2.86
N ILE A 324 -2.41 -0.48 2.06
CA ILE A 324 -3.55 -1.40 2.19
C ILE A 324 -3.10 -2.84 1.94
N LEU A 325 -2.29 -3.07 0.90
CA LEU A 325 -1.79 -4.40 0.56
C LEU A 325 -0.89 -4.97 1.67
N ASP A 326 -0.01 -4.17 2.23
CA ASP A 326 0.85 -4.57 3.34
C ASP A 326 0.02 -4.91 4.58
N ARG A 327 -0.98 -4.10 4.92
CA ARG A 327 -1.87 -4.35 6.07
C ARG A 327 -2.81 -5.54 5.88
N ALA A 328 -3.33 -5.74 4.67
CA ALA A 328 -4.12 -6.92 4.36
C ALA A 328 -3.27 -8.20 4.47
N THR A 329 -1.99 -8.12 4.05
CA THR A 329 -1.04 -9.22 4.23
C THR A 329 -0.82 -9.54 5.71
N GLU A 330 -0.60 -8.52 6.57
CA GLU A 330 -0.47 -8.72 8.02
C GLU A 330 -1.75 -9.30 8.65
N ALA A 331 -2.92 -8.82 8.22
CA ALA A 331 -4.20 -9.29 8.73
C ALA A 331 -4.41 -10.78 8.45
N LEU A 332 -4.23 -11.24 7.22
CA LEU A 332 -4.33 -12.66 6.88
C LEU A 332 -3.21 -13.50 7.50
N LEU A 333 -1.99 -12.96 7.58
CA LEU A 333 -0.87 -13.62 8.24
C LEU A 333 -1.16 -13.87 9.73
N SER A 334 -1.86 -12.96 10.41
CA SER A 334 -2.27 -13.16 11.80
C SER A 334 -3.22 -14.36 11.94
N VAL A 335 -4.19 -14.49 11.03
CA VAL A 335 -5.12 -15.64 11.00
C VAL A 335 -4.39 -16.97 10.79
N GLU A 336 -3.42 -16.99 9.87
CA GLU A 336 -2.64 -18.19 9.60
C GLU A 336 -1.73 -18.61 10.75
N LYS A 337 -1.10 -17.64 11.41
CA LYS A 337 -0.31 -17.89 12.61
C LYS A 337 -1.16 -18.48 13.74
N GLU A 338 -2.38 -18.01 13.93
CA GLU A 338 -3.31 -18.58 14.92
C GLU A 338 -3.73 -20.00 14.56
N ALA A 339 -3.91 -20.30 13.29
CA ALA A 339 -4.27 -21.62 12.79
C ALA A 339 -3.09 -22.60 12.77
N PHE A 340 -1.85 -22.14 12.87
CA PHE A 340 -0.65 -22.98 12.78
C PHE A 340 -0.43 -23.78 14.05
N GLU A 341 -0.64 -25.10 13.98
CA GLU A 341 -0.46 -25.99 15.11
C GLU A 341 1.02 -26.04 15.56
N GLY A 342 1.30 -25.56 16.76
CA GLY A 342 2.64 -25.63 17.35
C GLY A 342 3.52 -24.40 17.11
N TRP A 343 2.97 -23.29 16.66
CA TRP A 343 3.67 -22.01 16.48
C TRP A 343 4.53 -21.62 17.69
N ASP A 344 3.95 -21.68 18.90
CA ASP A 344 4.62 -21.35 20.15
C ASP A 344 5.75 -22.33 20.56
N GLN A 345 5.83 -23.48 19.89
CA GLN A 345 6.87 -24.50 20.15
C GLN A 345 8.08 -24.31 19.25
N LEU A 346 7.97 -23.48 18.21
CA LEU A 346 9.08 -23.16 17.32
C LEU A 346 10.10 -22.26 18.03
N SER A 347 11.36 -22.39 17.66
CA SER A 347 12.37 -21.41 18.06
C SER A 347 12.14 -20.09 17.31
N ALA A 348 12.57 -18.96 17.87
CA ALA A 348 12.44 -17.64 17.23
C ALA A 348 12.99 -17.62 15.79
N SER A 349 14.08 -18.33 15.49
CA SER A 349 14.62 -18.42 14.13
C SER A 349 13.74 -19.24 13.20
N ALA A 350 13.07 -20.28 13.72
CA ALA A 350 12.14 -21.08 12.92
C ALA A 350 10.82 -20.33 12.69
N GLN A 351 10.34 -19.59 13.70
CA GLN A 351 9.19 -18.71 13.54
C GLN A 351 9.42 -17.64 12.46
N ASN A 352 10.59 -17.00 12.47
CA ASN A 352 10.92 -15.98 11.46
C ASN A 352 10.96 -16.56 10.04
N LEU A 353 11.50 -17.79 9.86
CA LEU A 353 11.56 -18.43 8.55
C LEU A 353 10.15 -18.80 8.04
N GLU A 354 9.38 -19.43 8.89
CA GLU A 354 7.99 -19.82 8.57
C GLU A 354 7.12 -18.60 8.27
N GLU A 355 7.29 -17.52 9.06
CA GLU A 355 6.59 -16.26 8.85
C GLU A 355 6.91 -15.62 7.49
N GLU A 356 8.16 -15.66 7.04
CA GLU A 356 8.56 -15.15 5.71
C GLU A 356 7.95 -15.98 4.56
N GLU A 357 7.89 -17.31 4.72
CA GLU A 357 7.24 -18.21 3.75
C GLU A 357 5.73 -17.93 3.71
N MET A 358 5.06 -17.89 4.87
CA MET A 358 3.64 -17.57 4.99
C MET A 358 3.33 -16.20 4.42
N ARG A 359 4.12 -15.19 4.73
CA ARG A 359 3.97 -13.81 4.24
C ARG A 359 4.00 -13.75 2.71
N THR A 360 4.95 -14.48 2.12
CA THR A 360 5.08 -14.54 0.65
C THR A 360 3.86 -15.21 0.02
N ASP A 361 3.38 -16.30 0.60
CA ASP A 361 2.20 -17.02 0.13
C ASP A 361 0.92 -16.19 0.29
N VAL A 362 0.71 -15.60 1.47
CA VAL A 362 -0.43 -14.71 1.74
C VAL A 362 -0.45 -13.53 0.76
N ARG A 363 0.71 -12.89 0.52
CA ARG A 363 0.80 -11.78 -0.43
C ARG A 363 0.43 -12.20 -1.84
N ASN A 364 0.95 -13.33 -2.31
CA ASN A 364 0.61 -13.87 -3.63
C ASN A 364 -0.89 -14.19 -3.73
N ARG A 365 -1.50 -14.73 -2.67
CA ARG A 365 -2.94 -14.98 -2.64
C ARG A 365 -3.76 -13.69 -2.63
N ILE A 366 -3.34 -12.66 -1.88
CA ILE A 366 -3.99 -11.35 -1.92
C ILE A 366 -3.92 -10.74 -3.32
N GLU A 367 -2.79 -10.84 -4.00
CA GLU A 367 -2.63 -10.26 -5.35
C GLU A 367 -3.45 -11.03 -6.41
N ASN A 368 -3.64 -12.34 -6.25
CA ASN A 368 -4.19 -13.21 -7.29
C ASN A 368 -5.38 -14.07 -6.84
N GLY A 369 -5.90 -13.88 -5.66
CA GLY A 369 -6.91 -14.78 -5.06
C GLY A 369 -8.34 -14.26 -5.08
N GLY A 370 -8.62 -13.11 -5.73
CA GLY A 370 -9.98 -12.58 -5.85
C GLY A 370 -10.58 -12.13 -4.51
N TYR A 371 -9.80 -11.58 -3.61
CA TYR A 371 -10.31 -11.07 -2.35
C TYR A 371 -10.98 -9.70 -2.51
N LYS A 372 -12.04 -9.47 -1.74
CA LYS A 372 -12.61 -8.16 -1.48
C LYS A 372 -12.01 -7.63 -0.17
N ILE A 373 -11.23 -6.55 -0.23
CA ILE A 373 -10.59 -5.93 0.92
C ILE A 373 -11.31 -4.64 1.23
N SER A 374 -11.98 -4.59 2.38
CA SER A 374 -12.70 -3.41 2.89
C SER A 374 -11.84 -2.69 3.92
N THR A 375 -11.74 -1.36 3.78
CA THR A 375 -10.91 -0.51 4.64
C THR A 375 -11.73 0.55 5.35
N THR A 376 -11.13 1.19 6.36
CA THR A 376 -11.72 2.30 7.12
C THR A 376 -11.40 3.67 6.51
N ILE A 377 -10.64 3.74 5.44
CA ILE A 377 -10.21 4.99 4.81
C ILE A 377 -11.40 5.68 4.14
N GLU A 378 -11.66 6.91 4.53
CA GLU A 378 -12.66 7.79 3.92
C GLU A 378 -12.04 8.53 2.72
N GLU A 379 -12.58 8.32 1.51
CA GLU A 379 -12.01 8.85 0.25
C GLU A 379 -11.83 10.36 0.30
N ASP A 380 -12.89 11.09 0.67
CA ASP A 380 -12.89 12.55 0.73
C ASP A 380 -11.90 13.12 1.76
N LEU A 381 -11.75 12.46 2.92
CA LEU A 381 -10.76 12.84 3.93
C LEU A 381 -9.33 12.55 3.44
N TYR A 382 -9.11 11.42 2.79
CA TYR A 382 -7.79 11.07 2.26
C TYR A 382 -7.34 12.07 1.19
N GLU A 383 -8.20 12.37 0.23
CA GLU A 383 -7.89 13.29 -0.86
C GLU A 383 -7.58 14.70 -0.35
N VAL A 384 -8.49 15.31 0.44
CA VAL A 384 -8.30 16.69 0.88
C VAL A 384 -7.13 16.87 1.84
N MET A 385 -6.83 15.86 2.67
CA MET A 385 -5.69 15.94 3.59
C MET A 385 -4.35 15.81 2.85
N ASN A 386 -4.25 14.92 1.85
CA ASN A 386 -3.05 14.79 1.03
C ASN A 386 -2.84 16.02 0.13
N GLU A 387 -3.90 16.59 -0.45
CA GLU A 387 -3.84 17.86 -1.18
C GLU A 387 -3.34 19.00 -0.28
N ALA A 388 -3.93 19.14 0.92
CA ALA A 388 -3.53 20.17 1.89
C ALA A 388 -2.07 20.01 2.38
N ALA A 389 -1.57 18.78 2.45
CA ALA A 389 -0.16 18.51 2.75
C ALA A 389 0.76 19.03 1.63
N GLY A 390 0.41 18.77 0.36
CA GLY A 390 1.13 19.28 -0.81
C GLY A 390 1.10 20.82 -0.87
N GLU A 391 -0.03 21.44 -0.59
CA GLU A 391 -0.17 22.91 -0.55
C GLU A 391 0.57 23.57 0.63
N SER A 392 1.02 22.79 1.60
CA SER A 392 1.73 23.27 2.79
C SER A 392 3.22 23.59 2.55
N ASP A 393 3.68 23.65 1.34
CA ASP A 393 5.08 23.90 0.93
C ASP A 393 5.74 25.10 1.61
N TYR A 394 4.97 26.16 1.84
CA TYR A 394 5.46 27.35 2.55
C TYR A 394 6.02 27.08 3.94
N TYR A 395 5.55 26.01 4.60
CA TYR A 395 5.93 25.67 5.99
C TYR A 395 7.12 24.71 6.05
N PHE A 396 7.51 24.08 4.94
CA PHE A 396 8.68 23.19 4.91
C PHE A 396 9.97 23.96 4.63
N GLY A 397 11.05 23.52 5.25
CA GLY A 397 12.40 24.04 4.99
C GLY A 397 13.00 23.48 3.70
N PRO A 398 14.15 24.00 3.27
CA PRO A 398 14.91 23.45 2.15
C PRO A 398 15.47 22.07 2.50
N ASN A 399 15.87 21.33 1.47
CA ASN A 399 16.58 20.07 1.65
C ASN A 399 17.81 20.25 2.53
N ASN A 400 18.15 19.24 3.32
CA ASN A 400 19.36 19.26 4.13
C ASN A 400 20.64 19.14 3.28
N SER A 401 21.82 19.16 3.93
CA SER A 401 23.10 19.06 3.25
C SER A 401 23.35 17.72 2.53
N SER A 402 22.60 16.69 2.87
CA SER A 402 22.61 15.36 2.23
C SER A 402 21.65 15.27 1.06
N GLY A 403 20.83 16.30 0.84
CA GLY A 403 19.79 16.33 -0.19
C GLY A 403 18.44 15.78 0.28
N ASP A 404 18.31 15.33 1.54
CA ASP A 404 17.05 14.83 2.06
C ASP A 404 16.02 15.95 2.14
N ARG A 405 14.79 15.65 1.76
CA ARG A 405 13.65 16.55 1.80
C ARG A 405 13.03 16.54 3.21
N GLU A 406 12.56 17.71 3.65
CA GLU A 406 11.70 17.82 4.83
C GLU A 406 10.31 17.29 4.48
N GLU A 407 9.80 16.33 5.26
CA GLU A 407 8.60 15.55 4.98
C GLU A 407 7.59 15.65 6.14
N VAL A 408 6.38 15.17 5.88
CA VAL A 408 5.28 15.11 6.83
C VAL A 408 4.76 13.68 6.96
N GLY A 409 4.36 13.31 8.16
CA GLY A 409 3.51 12.15 8.44
C GLY A 409 2.32 12.60 9.28
N ALA A 410 1.10 12.26 8.86
CA ALA A 410 -0.10 12.58 9.63
C ALA A 410 -1.09 11.42 9.63
N VAL A 411 -1.84 11.28 10.73
CA VAL A 411 -2.90 10.27 10.87
C VAL A 411 -4.11 10.89 11.54
N LEU A 412 -5.30 10.59 11.01
CA LEU A 412 -6.59 10.93 11.57
C LEU A 412 -7.32 9.65 11.99
N ILE A 413 -7.64 9.52 13.27
CA ILE A 413 -8.30 8.35 13.87
C ILE A 413 -9.66 8.72 14.43
N ASP A 414 -10.70 7.90 14.20
CA ASP A 414 -11.96 7.93 14.95
C ASP A 414 -11.70 7.35 16.35
N ASN A 415 -11.80 8.19 17.36
CA ASN A 415 -11.53 7.79 18.74
C ASN A 415 -12.44 6.69 19.28
N ARG A 416 -13.68 6.59 18.76
CA ARG A 416 -14.69 5.65 19.27
C ARG A 416 -14.43 4.21 18.83
N THR A 417 -13.80 4.04 17.65
CA THR A 417 -13.61 2.74 17.02
C THR A 417 -12.14 2.33 16.92
N GLY A 418 -11.22 3.29 16.85
CA GLY A 418 -9.82 3.06 16.49
C GLY A 418 -9.58 3.12 14.98
N ALA A 419 -10.63 3.27 14.17
CA ALA A 419 -10.52 3.29 12.72
C ALA A 419 -9.62 4.45 12.22
N ILE A 420 -8.64 4.13 11.38
CA ILE A 420 -7.82 5.11 10.68
C ILE A 420 -8.65 5.63 9.51
N LEU A 421 -9.13 6.87 9.63
CA LEU A 421 -10.00 7.48 8.62
C LEU A 421 -9.21 8.05 7.43
N SER A 422 -8.00 8.54 7.70
CA SER A 422 -7.12 9.12 6.69
C SER A 422 -5.68 9.17 7.21
N PHE A 423 -4.73 9.18 6.28
CA PHE A 423 -3.32 9.43 6.59
C PHE A 423 -2.62 10.22 5.48
N VAL A 424 -1.55 10.90 5.85
CA VAL A 424 -0.64 11.59 4.94
C VAL A 424 0.74 10.96 5.15
N GLY A 425 1.21 10.19 4.19
CA GLY A 425 2.47 9.47 4.30
C GLY A 425 3.71 10.28 3.88
N GLY A 426 3.52 11.46 3.26
CA GLY A 426 4.55 12.37 2.78
C GLY A 426 3.92 13.55 2.05
N ARG A 427 4.74 14.53 1.62
CA ARG A 427 4.27 15.76 0.92
C ARG A 427 3.77 15.51 -0.49
N GLU A 428 4.35 14.55 -1.17
CA GLU A 428 4.00 14.16 -2.53
C GLU A 428 3.86 12.65 -2.59
N GLU A 429 2.99 12.19 -3.46
CA GLU A 429 2.77 10.79 -3.73
C GLU A 429 3.04 10.54 -5.21
N ASP A 430 3.99 9.66 -5.52
CA ASP A 430 4.29 9.19 -6.85
C ASP A 430 4.75 7.72 -6.82
N LEU A 431 4.85 7.10 -7.99
CA LEU A 431 5.24 5.69 -8.11
C LEU A 431 6.67 5.40 -7.62
N ASP A 432 7.55 6.41 -7.63
CA ASP A 432 8.95 6.28 -7.21
C ASP A 432 9.12 6.53 -5.70
N ASN A 433 8.15 7.21 -5.05
CA ASN A 433 8.20 7.57 -3.63
C ASN A 433 6.94 7.13 -2.89
N GLN A 434 6.86 5.83 -2.59
CA GLN A 434 5.76 5.22 -1.81
C GLN A 434 6.05 5.19 -0.30
N LEU A 435 7.13 5.83 0.16
CA LEU A 435 7.52 5.79 1.56
C LEU A 435 6.45 6.42 2.47
N ASN A 436 5.94 5.63 3.40
CA ASN A 436 4.98 6.09 4.41
C ASN A 436 5.69 6.51 5.69
N HIS A 437 5.67 7.82 6.01
CA HIS A 437 6.27 8.35 7.23
C HIS A 437 5.43 8.12 8.48
N THR A 438 4.17 7.70 8.35
CA THR A 438 3.28 7.46 9.51
C THR A 438 3.63 6.19 10.26
N THR A 439 4.27 5.21 9.61
CA THR A 439 4.63 3.90 10.16
C THR A 439 6.10 3.80 10.57
N ARG A 440 6.89 4.86 10.38
CA ARG A 440 8.31 4.88 10.76
C ARG A 440 8.51 5.31 12.21
N LEU A 441 9.40 4.60 12.90
CA LEU A 441 9.79 4.96 14.27
C LEU A 441 10.56 6.28 14.30
N ARG A 442 10.04 7.24 15.07
CA ARG A 442 10.65 8.56 15.32
C ARG A 442 10.58 8.88 16.80
N SER A 443 11.48 9.76 17.27
CA SER A 443 11.40 10.23 18.65
C SER A 443 10.15 11.11 18.82
N PRO A 444 9.19 10.74 19.69
CA PRO A 444 7.98 11.52 19.88
C PRO A 444 8.22 12.84 20.64
N GLY A 445 9.42 13.01 21.19
CA GLY A 445 9.76 14.17 21.99
C GLY A 445 8.75 14.41 23.11
N SER A 446 8.41 15.68 23.32
CA SER A 446 7.49 16.07 24.41
C SER A 446 6.02 15.65 24.21
N THR A 447 5.60 15.09 23.08
CA THR A 447 4.22 14.56 22.94
C THR A 447 3.99 13.33 23.80
N ILE A 448 5.04 12.66 24.25
CA ILE A 448 4.96 11.52 25.17
C ILE A 448 4.57 11.92 26.60
N LYS A 449 4.73 13.20 27.00
CA LYS A 449 4.58 13.63 28.38
C LYS A 449 3.19 13.37 28.99
N PRO A 450 2.07 13.62 28.29
CA PRO A 450 0.76 13.25 28.82
C PRO A 450 0.53 11.75 28.86
N ILE A 451 1.21 10.96 28.02
CA ILE A 451 1.01 9.53 27.94
C ILE A 451 1.79 8.77 29.03
N LEU A 452 3.06 9.06 29.26
CA LEU A 452 3.89 8.31 30.19
C LEU A 452 4.08 9.00 31.51
N PRO A 453 4.89 10.08 31.65
CA PRO A 453 5.27 10.59 32.99
C PRO A 453 4.09 11.16 33.75
N PHE A 454 3.25 11.97 33.12
CA PHE A 454 2.15 12.59 33.86
C PHE A 454 0.96 11.65 34.08
N ALA A 455 0.64 10.78 33.07
CA ALA A 455 -0.35 9.72 33.24
C ALA A 455 0.03 8.80 34.39
N GLY A 456 1.25 8.25 34.35
CA GLY A 456 1.74 7.37 35.42
C GLY A 456 1.78 7.99 36.79
N ALA A 457 2.25 9.22 36.89
CA ALA A 457 2.34 9.92 38.19
C ALA A 457 0.96 10.28 38.78
N LEU A 458 -0.02 10.64 37.93
CA LEU A 458 -1.39 10.88 38.32
C LEU A 458 -2.09 9.60 38.76
N GLU A 459 -1.95 8.51 37.95
CA GLU A 459 -2.57 7.22 38.22
C GLU A 459 -2.01 6.53 39.45
N ALA A 460 -0.69 6.63 39.66
CA ALA A 460 -0.04 6.15 40.88
C ALA A 460 -0.40 7.01 42.15
N GLY A 461 -1.07 8.13 41.97
CA GLY A 461 -1.36 9.09 43.07
C GLY A 461 -0.12 9.80 43.59
N VAL A 462 0.95 9.86 42.80
CA VAL A 462 2.20 10.55 43.15
C VAL A 462 2.03 12.06 43.07
N THR A 463 1.21 12.54 42.16
CA THR A 463 0.94 13.96 41.96
C THR A 463 -0.51 14.25 41.59
N GLN A 464 -0.87 15.54 41.51
CA GLN A 464 -2.16 16.04 41.04
C GLN A 464 -1.92 17.35 40.26
N PRO A 465 -2.83 17.81 39.38
CA PRO A 465 -2.59 18.99 38.54
C PRO A 465 -2.10 20.25 39.27
N GLY A 466 -2.64 20.54 40.43
CA GLY A 466 -2.25 21.71 41.27
C GLY A 466 -1.09 21.45 42.22
N LEU A 467 -0.53 20.24 42.31
CA LEU A 467 0.69 19.97 43.05
C LEU A 467 1.93 20.51 42.34
N VAL A 468 2.94 20.89 43.13
CA VAL A 468 4.16 21.50 42.59
C VAL A 468 5.27 20.49 42.46
N ILE A 469 5.87 20.46 41.28
CA ILE A 469 7.14 19.77 41.00
C ILE A 469 8.18 20.84 40.62
N PRO A 470 9.32 20.93 41.35
CA PRO A 470 10.34 21.95 41.06
C PRO A 470 10.97 21.74 39.67
N ASP A 471 11.05 22.82 38.89
CA ASP A 471 11.84 22.92 37.66
C ASP A 471 13.17 23.59 37.99
N THR A 472 14.03 22.87 38.64
CA THR A 472 15.38 23.29 39.10
C THR A 472 16.43 22.37 38.46
N PRO A 473 17.70 22.82 38.32
CA PRO A 473 18.75 21.96 37.76
C PRO A 473 18.79 20.59 38.41
N ASP A 474 18.82 19.54 37.59
CA ASP A 474 18.90 18.14 38.01
C ASP A 474 19.61 17.32 36.98
N THR A 475 19.96 16.07 37.31
CA THR A 475 20.67 15.14 36.46
C THR A 475 19.92 13.81 36.39
N TYR A 476 20.07 13.09 35.28
CA TYR A 476 19.60 11.71 35.17
C TYR A 476 20.30 10.85 36.25
N ARG A 477 19.53 9.95 36.88
CA ARG A 477 20.06 9.05 37.91
C ARG A 477 20.92 7.93 37.32
N SER A 478 20.69 7.65 36.06
CA SER A 478 21.39 6.57 35.33
C SER A 478 22.84 6.87 35.00
N ASP A 479 23.14 8.13 34.61
CA ASP A 479 24.46 8.50 34.07
C ASP A 479 25.01 9.83 34.60
N GLY A 480 24.18 10.59 35.32
CA GLY A 480 24.54 11.89 35.90
C GLY A 480 24.55 13.04 34.90
N GLU A 481 24.10 12.82 33.66
CA GLU A 481 24.00 13.89 32.68
C GLU A 481 22.90 14.90 33.06
N PRO A 482 23.08 16.20 32.76
CA PRO A 482 22.10 17.22 33.08
C PRO A 482 20.78 17.03 32.33
N ILE A 483 19.64 17.21 33.03
CA ILE A 483 18.33 17.26 32.41
C ILE A 483 18.10 18.69 31.89
N GLY A 484 18.25 18.91 30.61
CA GLY A 484 18.06 20.20 29.94
C GLY A 484 16.59 20.47 29.61
N ASN A 485 16.11 21.69 29.86
CA ASN A 485 14.90 22.23 29.27
C ASN A 485 15.22 22.81 27.88
N PHE A 486 14.22 22.91 27.00
CA PHE A 486 14.42 23.38 25.62
C PHE A 486 15.00 24.81 25.51
N ASP A 487 14.72 25.66 26.49
CA ASP A 487 15.16 27.04 26.58
C ASP A 487 16.42 27.23 27.46
N LEU A 488 16.98 26.12 27.95
CA LEU A 488 18.11 26.08 28.90
C LEU A 488 17.85 26.86 30.21
N GLN A 489 16.60 27.19 30.51
CA GLN A 489 16.18 27.91 31.72
C GLN A 489 15.44 26.97 32.68
N HIS A 490 15.39 27.37 33.93
CA HIS A 490 14.63 26.69 34.98
C HIS A 490 13.62 27.67 35.58
N ALA A 491 12.37 27.31 35.66
CA ALA A 491 11.28 28.18 36.08
C ALA A 491 10.98 28.14 37.59
N GLY A 492 11.73 27.33 38.35
CA GLY A 492 11.51 27.16 39.77
C GLY A 492 10.33 26.27 40.11
N ASN A 493 9.51 26.65 41.11
CA ASN A 493 8.35 25.86 41.48
C ASN A 493 7.20 26.08 40.51
N LEU A 494 6.77 25.00 39.85
CA LEU A 494 5.64 25.00 38.94
C LEU A 494 4.64 23.93 39.35
N THR A 495 3.36 24.19 39.15
CA THR A 495 2.35 23.13 39.24
C THR A 495 2.56 22.10 38.11
N VAL A 496 2.03 20.89 38.30
CA VAL A 496 2.06 19.86 37.25
C VAL A 496 1.38 20.36 35.98
N ARG A 497 0.26 21.07 36.10
CA ARG A 497 -0.43 21.75 35.02
C ARG A 497 0.47 22.70 34.25
N GLU A 498 1.12 23.64 34.97
CA GLU A 498 2.05 24.60 34.34
C GLU A 498 3.25 23.92 33.70
N SER A 499 3.75 22.83 34.30
CA SER A 499 4.85 22.04 33.76
C SER A 499 4.47 21.40 32.43
N LEU A 500 3.22 20.92 32.25
CA LEU A 500 2.71 20.37 30.97
C LEU A 500 2.47 21.49 29.94
N ILE A 501 1.82 22.61 30.37
CA ILE A 501 1.56 23.79 29.53
C ILE A 501 2.84 24.31 28.89
N ARG A 502 3.91 24.46 29.69
CA ARG A 502 5.22 24.98 29.28
C ARG A 502 6.16 23.88 28.77
N SER A 503 5.70 22.65 28.75
CA SER A 503 6.47 21.49 28.25
C SER A 503 7.82 21.27 28.96
N ARG A 504 7.91 21.47 30.30
CA ARG A 504 9.16 21.37 31.06
C ARG A 504 9.65 19.92 31.15
N ASN A 505 10.97 19.69 30.96
CA ASN A 505 11.58 18.36 30.98
C ASN A 505 11.86 17.87 32.41
N VAL A 506 12.46 18.73 33.25
CA VAL A 506 12.83 18.34 34.62
C VAL A 506 11.64 17.86 35.43
N PRO A 507 10.50 18.56 35.45
CA PRO A 507 9.31 18.07 36.17
C PRO A 507 8.77 16.75 35.62
N ALA A 508 8.83 16.53 34.26
CA ALA A 508 8.39 15.29 33.66
C ALA A 508 9.25 14.10 34.08
N VAL A 509 10.59 14.23 34.01
CA VAL A 509 11.53 13.19 34.45
C VAL A 509 11.35 12.90 35.94
N ARG A 510 11.23 13.94 36.77
CA ARG A 510 10.97 13.80 38.23
C ARG A 510 9.65 13.06 38.52
N ALA A 511 8.59 13.36 37.79
CA ALA A 511 7.31 12.64 37.89
C ALA A 511 7.50 11.17 37.59
N TRP A 512 8.23 10.85 36.49
CA TRP A 512 8.49 9.48 36.04
C TRP A 512 9.33 8.67 37.04
N TRP A 513 10.28 9.28 37.74
CA TRP A 513 11.05 8.59 38.79
C TRP A 513 10.20 7.98 39.87
N HIS A 514 9.04 8.57 40.16
CA HIS A 514 8.15 8.13 41.23
C HIS A 514 7.02 7.19 40.75
N VAL A 515 6.93 6.91 39.45
CA VAL A 515 6.03 5.88 38.94
C VAL A 515 6.65 4.50 39.22
N PRO A 516 5.89 3.54 39.78
CA PRO A 516 6.37 2.18 40.00
C PRO A 516 6.84 1.52 38.68
N ASP A 517 7.93 0.76 38.71
CA ASP A 517 8.52 0.18 37.47
C ASP A 517 7.57 -0.77 36.75
N GLU A 518 6.78 -1.55 37.49
CA GLU A 518 5.75 -2.42 36.90
C GLU A 518 4.69 -1.59 36.16
N MET A 519 4.26 -0.48 36.72
CA MET A 519 3.29 0.42 36.08
C MET A 519 3.89 1.11 34.86
N LYS A 520 5.19 1.40 34.83
CA LYS A 520 5.84 1.97 33.64
C LYS A 520 5.71 1.03 32.42
N THR A 521 5.95 -0.27 32.63
CA THR A 521 5.82 -1.27 31.55
C THR A 521 4.36 -1.39 31.12
N GLN A 522 3.42 -1.50 32.09
CA GLN A 522 1.99 -1.58 31.79
C GLN A 522 1.47 -0.36 31.00
N LEU A 523 1.92 0.84 31.34
CA LEU A 523 1.54 2.06 30.64
C LEU A 523 2.09 2.09 29.19
N ILE A 524 3.32 1.66 28.97
CA ILE A 524 3.92 1.58 27.64
C ILE A 524 3.14 0.61 26.75
N GLU A 525 2.78 -0.55 27.29
CA GLU A 525 2.00 -1.58 26.60
C GLU A 525 0.58 -1.09 26.31
N ALA A 526 -0.14 -0.59 27.35
CA ALA A 526 -1.49 -0.08 27.20
C ALA A 526 -1.60 1.13 26.28
N ALA A 527 -0.60 2.00 26.25
CA ALA A 527 -0.52 3.11 25.33
C ALA A 527 -0.19 2.69 23.89
N GLY A 528 0.24 1.45 23.65
CA GLY A 528 0.60 0.95 22.32
C GLY A 528 1.89 1.57 21.76
N VAL A 529 2.86 1.90 22.61
CA VAL A 529 4.15 2.52 22.22
C VAL A 529 5.35 1.63 22.60
N PRO A 530 5.45 0.40 22.07
CA PRO A 530 6.43 -0.60 22.52
C PRO A 530 7.90 -0.19 22.28
N GLY A 531 8.16 0.75 21.38
CA GLY A 531 9.50 1.29 21.12
C GLY A 531 9.98 2.29 22.19
N MET A 532 9.14 2.61 23.19
CA MET A 532 9.53 3.44 24.34
C MET A 532 10.12 2.58 25.45
N PRO A 533 11.33 2.88 25.95
CA PRO A 533 11.91 2.13 27.06
C PRO A 533 11.32 2.55 28.40
N PRO A 534 11.30 1.68 29.44
CA PRO A 534 10.82 2.05 30.78
C PRO A 534 11.81 2.90 31.57
N TYR A 535 12.82 3.50 30.92
CA TYR A 535 13.88 4.29 31.55
C TYR A 535 13.53 5.77 31.65
N GLU A 536 14.42 6.54 32.30
CA GLU A 536 14.22 7.97 32.56
C GLU A 536 14.04 8.82 31.32
N SER A 537 14.75 8.48 30.24
CA SER A 537 14.69 9.19 28.96
C SER A 537 13.31 9.07 28.26
N ALA A 538 12.54 8.01 28.54
CA ALA A 538 11.18 7.86 28.03
C ALA A 538 10.27 9.02 28.43
N ALA A 539 10.48 9.62 29.60
CA ALA A 539 9.69 10.76 30.09
C ALA A 539 9.69 11.98 29.17
N ILE A 540 10.67 12.08 28.26
CA ILE A 540 10.83 13.20 27.34
C ILE A 540 10.97 12.74 25.86
N GLY A 541 10.66 11.47 25.59
CA GLY A 541 10.67 10.93 24.23
C GLY A 541 11.98 10.25 23.82
N GLY A 542 12.78 9.80 24.79
CA GLY A 542 13.99 8.99 24.55
C GLY A 542 13.65 7.55 24.19
N GLY A 543 13.13 7.33 22.99
CA GLY A 543 12.69 6.09 22.39
C GLY A 543 12.13 6.38 21.00
N GLY A 544 11.45 5.40 20.39
CA GLY A 544 10.81 5.52 19.10
C GLY A 544 9.33 5.16 19.15
N ALA A 545 8.50 5.95 18.48
CA ALA A 545 7.10 5.62 18.20
C ALA A 545 6.74 6.08 16.79
N THR A 546 5.78 5.43 16.17
CA THR A 546 5.23 5.86 14.88
C THR A 546 4.18 6.96 15.08
N VAL A 547 3.84 7.70 14.01
CA VAL A 547 2.77 8.69 14.08
C VAL A 547 1.46 8.01 14.46
N GLU A 548 1.18 6.88 13.86
CA GLU A 548 -0.01 6.08 14.14
C GLU A 548 -0.09 5.65 15.62
N GLN A 549 0.97 5.07 16.15
CA GLN A 549 1.02 4.68 17.57
C GLN A 549 0.76 5.85 18.50
N MET A 550 1.37 7.01 18.22
CA MET A 550 1.20 8.20 19.04
C MET A 550 -0.23 8.75 18.96
N VAL A 551 -0.85 8.77 17.77
CA VAL A 551 -2.24 9.22 17.59
C VAL A 551 -3.22 8.23 18.21
N SER A 552 -2.99 6.92 18.06
CA SER A 552 -3.75 5.87 18.76
C SER A 552 -3.68 6.04 20.28
N ALA A 553 -2.51 6.32 20.84
CA ALA A 553 -2.39 6.59 22.28
C ALA A 553 -3.24 7.81 22.73
N TYR A 554 -3.34 8.84 21.88
CA TYR A 554 -4.17 10.02 22.16
C TYR A 554 -5.67 9.75 22.04
N SER A 555 -6.11 8.74 21.31
CA SER A 555 -7.52 8.37 21.24
C SER A 555 -8.08 7.92 22.59
N ALA A 556 -7.24 7.36 23.46
CA ALA A 556 -7.62 6.99 24.82
C ALA A 556 -8.21 8.17 25.63
N PHE A 557 -7.73 9.41 25.36
CA PHE A 557 -8.19 10.59 26.05
C PHE A 557 -9.66 10.94 25.76
N ALA A 558 -10.19 10.50 24.62
CA ALA A 558 -11.59 10.68 24.27
C ALA A 558 -12.50 9.54 24.81
N ASN A 559 -11.92 8.43 25.25
CA ASN A 559 -12.60 7.21 25.67
C ASN A 559 -12.41 6.91 27.18
N ASP A 560 -12.48 7.93 28.03
CA ASP A 560 -12.36 7.81 29.48
C ASP A 560 -11.10 7.05 29.97
N GLY A 561 -10.04 7.05 29.14
CA GLY A 561 -8.74 6.41 29.42
C GLY A 561 -8.61 4.97 28.90
N THR A 562 -9.50 4.54 28.04
CA THR A 562 -9.41 3.25 27.34
C THR A 562 -8.99 3.49 25.88
N ARG A 563 -7.91 2.89 25.43
CA ARG A 563 -7.41 3.00 24.06
C ARG A 563 -8.01 1.91 23.20
N PRO A 564 -8.77 2.23 22.13
CA PRO A 564 -9.04 1.26 21.09
C PRO A 564 -7.78 1.03 20.27
N ASP A 565 -7.58 -0.17 19.75
CA ASP A 565 -6.52 -0.42 18.79
C ASP A 565 -6.76 0.33 17.47
N ALA A 566 -5.69 0.77 16.83
CA ALA A 566 -5.80 1.44 15.56
C ALA A 566 -5.79 0.42 14.42
N TYR A 567 -6.75 0.51 13.50
CA TYR A 567 -6.86 -0.41 12.37
C TYR A 567 -7.27 0.30 11.09
N MET A 568 -6.90 -0.31 9.95
CA MET A 568 -7.23 0.17 8.61
C MET A 568 -8.01 -0.88 7.81
N ILE A 569 -7.70 -2.17 7.98
CA ILE A 569 -8.45 -3.25 7.34
C ILE A 569 -9.64 -3.60 8.20
N GLU A 570 -10.85 -3.42 7.65
CA GLU A 570 -12.09 -3.73 8.33
C GLU A 570 -12.44 -5.21 8.13
N LYS A 571 -12.37 -5.67 6.87
CA LYS A 571 -12.76 -7.03 6.50
C LYS A 571 -12.05 -7.48 5.22
N ILE A 572 -11.77 -8.79 5.11
CA ILE A 572 -11.31 -9.45 3.89
C ILE A 572 -12.26 -10.63 3.63
N GLU A 573 -12.85 -10.65 2.44
CA GLU A 573 -13.77 -11.70 1.97
C GLU A 573 -13.18 -12.37 0.73
N THR A 574 -13.45 -13.66 0.55
CA THR A 574 -13.20 -14.34 -0.72
C THR A 574 -14.21 -13.88 -1.77
N TYR A 575 -13.96 -14.17 -3.04
CA TYR A 575 -14.90 -13.93 -4.13
C TYR A 575 -16.29 -14.53 -3.87
N ASP A 576 -16.35 -15.69 -3.26
CA ASP A 576 -17.61 -16.38 -2.91
C ASP A 576 -18.33 -15.75 -1.72
N GLY A 577 -17.77 -14.70 -1.12
CA GLY A 577 -18.33 -13.98 0.03
C GLY A 577 -18.07 -14.64 1.38
N GLU A 578 -17.11 -15.58 1.48
CA GLU A 578 -16.65 -16.11 2.76
C GLU A 578 -15.73 -15.08 3.42
N VAL A 579 -16.04 -14.73 4.67
CA VAL A 579 -15.20 -13.82 5.47
C VAL A 579 -14.00 -14.58 5.99
N VAL A 580 -12.78 -14.20 5.55
CA VAL A 580 -11.51 -14.80 5.98
C VAL A 580 -10.81 -13.98 7.06
N TYR A 581 -11.14 -12.70 7.14
CA TYR A 581 -10.68 -11.80 8.20
C TYR A 581 -11.74 -10.73 8.45
N GLU A 582 -12.04 -10.46 9.71
CA GLU A 582 -12.85 -9.31 10.16
C GLU A 582 -12.20 -8.75 11.42
N HIS A 583 -11.97 -7.44 11.42
CA HIS A 583 -11.35 -6.78 12.55
C HIS A 583 -12.23 -6.89 13.79
N GLU A 584 -11.70 -7.46 14.85
CA GLU A 584 -12.34 -7.48 16.17
C GLU A 584 -11.74 -6.36 17.03
N LYS A 585 -12.56 -5.39 17.43
CA LYS A 585 -12.13 -4.25 18.23
C LYS A 585 -11.51 -4.72 19.53
N GLU A 586 -10.25 -4.39 19.74
CA GLU A 586 -9.55 -4.55 21.01
C GLU A 586 -9.53 -3.25 21.79
N GLU A 587 -9.67 -3.33 23.10
CA GLU A 587 -9.63 -2.17 24.00
C GLU A 587 -8.61 -2.41 25.10
N PHE A 588 -7.77 -1.38 25.36
CA PHE A 588 -6.70 -1.42 26.34
C PHE A 588 -6.94 -0.38 27.42
N ASP A 589 -7.11 -0.82 28.65
CA ASP A 589 -7.26 0.06 29.81
C ASP A 589 -5.93 0.77 30.08
N PHE A 590 -5.87 2.05 29.74
CA PHE A 590 -4.67 2.88 29.86
C PHE A 590 -4.57 3.55 31.21
N VAL A 591 -5.57 4.34 31.58
CA VAL A 591 -5.66 5.02 32.90
C VAL A 591 -7.11 5.12 33.33
N SER A 592 -7.33 5.38 34.65
CA SER A 592 -8.68 5.60 35.20
C SER A 592 -9.36 6.84 34.56
N PRO A 593 -10.70 6.85 34.44
CA PRO A 593 -11.45 8.00 33.92
C PRO A 593 -11.13 9.32 34.60
N GLN A 594 -10.82 9.29 35.88
CA GLN A 594 -10.43 10.49 36.66
C GLN A 594 -9.07 11.02 36.24
N THR A 595 -8.06 10.15 36.11
CA THR A 595 -6.74 10.49 35.60
C THR A 595 -6.81 10.99 34.18
N ASN A 596 -7.59 10.30 33.33
CA ASN A 596 -7.84 10.69 31.95
C ASN A 596 -8.34 12.13 31.83
N TYR A 597 -9.41 12.44 32.56
CA TYR A 597 -9.98 13.80 32.51
C TYR A 597 -9.03 14.89 33.05
N LEU A 598 -8.24 14.59 34.08
CA LEU A 598 -7.21 15.51 34.57
C LEU A 598 -6.16 15.81 33.50
N LEU A 599 -5.74 14.79 32.71
CA LEU A 599 -4.82 14.96 31.59
C LEU A 599 -5.44 15.78 30.47
N VAL A 600 -6.66 15.41 30.04
CA VAL A 600 -7.44 16.16 29.04
C VAL A 600 -7.55 17.64 29.44
N ASP A 601 -7.96 17.92 30.68
CA ASP A 601 -8.12 19.28 31.19
C ASP A 601 -6.80 20.08 31.15
N MET A 602 -5.69 19.47 31.55
CA MET A 602 -4.36 20.08 31.44
C MET A 602 -3.91 20.28 29.97
N MET A 603 -4.21 19.32 29.06
CA MET A 603 -3.87 19.44 27.64
C MET A 603 -4.73 20.46 26.89
N ARG A 604 -5.96 20.71 27.34
CA ARG A 604 -6.79 21.83 26.85
C ARG A 604 -6.12 23.17 27.14
N ASP A 605 -5.46 23.29 28.27
CA ASP A 605 -4.71 24.52 28.64
C ASP A 605 -3.45 24.70 27.77
N VAL A 606 -2.80 23.63 27.31
CA VAL A 606 -1.70 23.73 26.32
C VAL A 606 -2.16 24.42 25.04
N VAL A 607 -3.42 24.20 24.65
CA VAL A 607 -4.02 24.76 23.42
C VAL A 607 -4.64 26.13 23.63
N ASN A 608 -5.29 26.34 24.78
CA ASN A 608 -6.17 27.52 24.98
C ASN A 608 -5.60 28.61 25.91
N THR A 609 -4.53 28.32 26.67
CA THR A 609 -4.00 29.27 27.65
C THR A 609 -2.84 30.10 27.07
N SER A 610 -2.81 31.37 27.36
CA SER A 610 -1.68 32.25 27.00
C SER A 610 -0.37 31.69 27.62
N GLY A 611 0.64 31.47 26.76
CA GLY A 611 1.90 30.83 27.17
C GLY A 611 1.89 29.31 27.02
N GLY A 612 0.78 28.69 26.62
CA GLY A 612 0.74 27.31 26.16
C GLY A 612 1.49 27.14 24.85
N THR A 613 2.19 26.01 24.70
CA THR A 613 3.04 25.76 23.53
C THR A 613 2.25 25.63 22.23
N ALA A 614 0.91 25.42 22.29
CA ALA A 614 0.02 25.36 21.14
C ALA A 614 -1.09 26.45 21.16
N SER A 615 -0.90 27.54 21.94
CA SER A 615 -1.90 28.58 22.14
C SER A 615 -2.32 29.34 20.86
N ARG A 616 -1.55 29.23 19.79
CA ARG A 616 -1.87 29.82 18.49
C ARG A 616 -2.85 28.99 17.66
N VAL A 617 -2.96 27.67 17.91
CA VAL A 617 -3.75 26.74 17.10
C VAL A 617 -5.22 27.14 16.95
N PRO A 618 -5.95 27.58 18.00
CA PRO A 618 -7.33 28.01 17.83
C PRO A 618 -7.51 29.17 16.82
N GLY A 619 -6.50 30.03 16.68
CA GLY A 619 -6.50 31.15 15.71
C GLY A 619 -6.14 30.74 14.28
N LEU A 620 -5.69 29.51 14.05
CA LEU A 620 -5.38 28.95 12.74
C LEU A 620 -6.53 28.14 12.15
N LEU A 621 -7.50 27.75 13.01
CA LEU A 621 -8.64 26.93 12.60
C LEU A 621 -9.80 27.80 12.10
N ASN A 622 -10.48 27.29 11.04
CA ASN A 622 -11.72 27.90 10.50
C ASN A 622 -12.97 27.51 11.30
N PHE A 623 -12.80 26.67 12.32
CA PHE A 623 -13.87 26.13 13.15
C PHE A 623 -13.43 26.08 14.62
N SER A 624 -14.37 25.74 15.50
CA SER A 624 -14.11 25.59 16.93
C SER A 624 -14.52 24.20 17.42
N ALA A 625 -13.61 23.51 18.11
CA ALA A 625 -13.89 22.27 18.81
C ALA A 625 -13.18 22.24 20.17
N ASP A 626 -13.51 21.24 20.99
CA ASP A 626 -12.90 21.06 22.31
C ASP A 626 -11.58 20.28 22.21
N TRP A 627 -10.53 20.93 21.75
CA TRP A 627 -9.23 20.32 21.53
C TRP A 627 -8.36 20.24 22.80
N ALA A 628 -7.84 19.06 23.04
CA ALA A 628 -6.77 18.77 23.99
C ALA A 628 -5.52 18.32 23.23
N GLY A 629 -4.38 18.97 23.39
CA GLY A 629 -3.23 18.70 22.53
C GLY A 629 -1.87 18.92 23.16
N LYS A 630 -0.83 18.46 22.50
CA LYS A 630 0.55 18.60 22.95
C LYS A 630 1.52 18.73 21.77
N THR A 631 2.46 19.67 21.89
CA THR A 631 3.59 19.82 20.99
C THR A 631 4.74 18.90 21.39
N GLY A 632 5.50 18.45 20.41
CA GLY A 632 6.71 17.67 20.59
C GLY A 632 7.86 18.21 19.73
N THR A 633 9.05 18.12 20.29
CA THR A 633 10.30 18.36 19.56
C THR A 633 11.33 17.40 20.15
N SER A 634 12.03 16.67 19.31
CA SER A 634 13.11 15.80 19.75
C SER A 634 14.41 16.60 19.97
N ASN A 635 15.43 15.96 20.55
CA ASN A 635 16.74 16.57 20.76
C ASN A 635 17.31 17.09 19.43
N LYS A 636 17.89 18.28 19.44
CA LYS A 636 18.48 18.96 18.27
C LYS A 636 17.48 19.32 17.17
N ASP A 637 16.19 19.39 17.48
CA ASP A 637 15.12 19.73 16.53
C ASP A 637 15.08 18.79 15.30
N ILE A 638 15.33 17.48 15.48
CA ILE A 638 15.31 16.50 14.39
C ILE A 638 13.88 16.19 13.98
N ASP A 639 13.00 15.99 14.98
CA ASP A 639 11.58 15.69 14.81
C ASP A 639 10.74 16.78 15.44
N SER A 640 9.69 17.20 14.78
CA SER A 640 8.71 18.14 15.30
C SER A 640 7.30 17.56 15.20
N TRP A 641 6.54 17.68 16.27
CA TRP A 641 5.25 17.04 16.42
C TRP A 641 4.18 18.00 16.93
N PHE A 642 2.96 17.80 16.49
CA PHE A 642 1.77 18.29 17.16
C PHE A 642 0.65 17.24 17.07
N ILE A 643 0.11 16.85 18.21
CA ILE A 643 -1.00 15.89 18.30
C ILE A 643 -2.08 16.52 19.14
N ALA A 644 -3.31 16.49 18.64
CA ALA A 644 -4.48 16.94 19.39
C ALA A 644 -5.66 15.99 19.18
N THR A 645 -6.46 15.83 20.24
CA THR A 645 -7.67 15.03 20.27
C THR A 645 -8.86 15.88 20.63
N ASN A 646 -10.02 15.59 20.07
CA ASN A 646 -11.32 16.05 20.52
C ASN A 646 -12.20 14.83 20.87
N PRO A 647 -13.45 14.97 21.31
CA PRO A 647 -14.27 13.81 21.68
C PRO A 647 -14.50 12.77 20.57
N TYR A 648 -14.28 13.09 19.28
CA TYR A 648 -14.52 12.17 18.16
C TYR A 648 -13.25 11.74 17.44
N VAL A 649 -12.29 12.64 17.25
CA VAL A 649 -11.11 12.34 16.45
C VAL A 649 -9.82 12.75 17.14
N SER A 650 -8.75 12.02 16.84
CA SER A 650 -7.37 12.37 17.11
C SER A 650 -6.62 12.60 15.81
N LEU A 651 -5.97 13.76 15.69
CA LEU A 651 -5.12 14.12 14.57
C LEU A 651 -3.71 14.41 15.06
N GLY A 652 -2.73 13.73 14.50
CA GLY A 652 -1.32 13.94 14.78
C GLY A 652 -0.52 14.25 13.53
N VAL A 653 0.46 15.14 13.66
CA VAL A 653 1.39 15.51 12.60
C VAL A 653 2.82 15.40 13.12
N TRP A 654 3.64 14.74 12.35
CA TRP A 654 5.10 14.73 12.43
C TRP A 654 5.70 15.48 11.25
N ASN A 655 6.78 16.20 11.49
CA ASN A 655 7.61 16.86 10.50
C ASN A 655 9.08 16.55 10.77
N GLY A 656 9.84 16.15 9.75
CA GLY A 656 11.25 15.79 9.85
C GLY A 656 11.86 15.47 8.48
N TYR A 657 13.16 15.21 8.40
CA TYR A 657 13.81 14.83 7.16
C TYR A 657 13.57 13.35 6.81
N SER A 658 13.33 13.05 5.52
CA SER A 658 13.00 11.73 5.01
C SER A 658 14.11 10.70 5.20
N GLY A 659 15.33 11.05 4.84
CA GLY A 659 16.48 10.13 4.78
C GLY A 659 17.33 10.07 6.05
N SER A 660 17.20 11.03 6.97
CA SER A 660 18.08 11.15 8.15
C SER A 660 17.30 11.21 9.45
N THR A 661 17.69 10.37 10.40
CA THR A 661 17.24 10.43 11.79
C THR A 661 18.12 11.33 12.66
N GLU A 662 19.13 11.99 12.10
CA GLU A 662 20.12 12.82 12.80
C GLU A 662 20.20 14.26 12.30
N ALA A 663 19.61 14.57 11.14
CA ALA A 663 19.64 15.91 10.56
C ALA A 663 18.63 16.83 11.27
N PRO A 664 19.07 17.95 11.86
CA PRO A 664 18.17 18.89 12.49
C PRO A 664 17.36 19.68 11.47
N LEU A 665 16.09 19.92 11.81
CA LEU A 665 15.26 20.90 11.11
C LEU A 665 15.80 22.32 11.33
N LEU A 666 15.50 23.22 10.40
CA LEU A 666 15.83 24.63 10.59
C LEU A 666 15.02 25.20 11.77
N ASN A 667 15.71 25.78 12.76
CA ASN A 667 15.10 26.45 13.90
C ASN A 667 14.09 27.55 13.51
N ARG A 668 14.34 28.23 12.39
CA ARG A 668 13.42 29.23 11.82
C ARG A 668 13.41 29.16 10.29
N HIS A 669 12.21 29.14 9.74
CA HIS A 669 11.97 29.25 8.31
C HIS A 669 10.73 30.12 8.07
N ASN A 670 10.79 31.04 7.11
CA ASN A 670 9.70 31.99 6.82
C ASN A 670 9.19 32.75 8.07
N GLY A 671 10.10 33.08 8.98
CA GLY A 671 9.80 33.81 10.23
C GLY A 671 9.21 32.95 11.36
N MET A 672 8.93 31.66 11.12
CA MET A 672 8.32 30.72 12.05
C MET A 672 9.35 29.77 12.64
N SER A 673 9.18 29.39 13.91
CA SER A 673 9.92 28.31 14.55
C SER A 673 9.46 26.94 14.01
N THR A 674 10.25 25.89 14.24
CA THR A 674 9.93 24.52 13.85
C THR A 674 8.54 24.10 14.34
N GLY A 675 8.25 24.30 15.65
CA GLY A 675 6.94 23.95 16.23
C GLY A 675 5.78 24.78 15.66
N GLU A 676 6.00 26.06 15.30
CA GLU A 676 4.97 26.89 14.65
C GLU A 676 4.67 26.38 13.23
N ARG A 677 5.66 25.92 12.49
CA ARG A 677 5.48 25.33 11.16
C ARG A 677 4.62 24.06 11.25
N THR A 678 4.95 23.15 12.14
CA THR A 678 4.20 21.91 12.38
C THR A 678 2.75 22.18 12.78
N GLN A 679 2.50 23.19 13.64
CA GLN A 679 1.14 23.60 14.02
C GLN A 679 0.34 24.17 12.83
N ASN A 680 0.99 24.90 11.91
CA ASN A 680 0.31 25.37 10.69
C ASN A 680 -0.03 24.21 9.75
N ILE A 681 0.89 23.25 9.55
CA ILE A 681 0.61 22.06 8.74
C ILE A 681 -0.57 21.29 9.35
N TRP A 682 -0.55 21.05 10.66
CA TRP A 682 -1.66 20.40 11.37
C TRP A 682 -2.98 21.15 11.16
N ALA A 683 -2.97 22.47 11.29
CA ALA A 683 -4.17 23.30 11.11
C ALA A 683 -4.68 23.26 9.67
N ASN A 684 -3.81 23.23 8.66
CA ASN A 684 -4.21 23.07 7.25
C ASN A 684 -4.94 21.74 7.04
N LEU A 685 -4.36 20.62 7.55
CA LEU A 685 -4.99 19.30 7.46
C LEU A 685 -6.34 19.27 8.21
N ALA A 686 -6.40 19.84 9.42
CA ALA A 686 -7.62 19.91 10.20
C ALA A 686 -8.70 20.75 9.51
N ASN A 687 -8.33 21.87 8.88
CA ASN A 687 -9.27 22.72 8.11
C ASN A 687 -9.76 22.02 6.84
N ALA A 688 -8.88 21.30 6.14
CA ALA A 688 -9.25 20.51 4.96
C ALA A 688 -10.26 19.40 5.34
N ALA A 689 -9.97 18.63 6.38
CA ALA A 689 -10.88 17.62 6.91
C ALA A 689 -12.21 18.21 7.38
N TYR A 690 -12.20 19.37 8.02
CA TYR A 690 -13.41 20.08 8.44
C TYR A 690 -14.31 20.47 7.24
N ASN A 691 -13.72 20.87 6.13
CA ASN A 691 -14.49 21.29 4.96
C ASN A 691 -15.37 20.17 4.39
N VAL A 692 -14.95 18.92 4.50
CA VAL A 692 -15.69 17.75 4.01
C VAL A 692 -16.47 17.03 5.13
N GLN A 693 -15.91 16.97 6.35
CA GLN A 693 -16.52 16.27 7.50
C GLN A 693 -16.68 17.22 8.73
N PRO A 694 -17.51 18.29 8.64
CA PRO A 694 -17.58 19.30 9.69
C PRO A 694 -18.05 18.76 11.03
N ASN A 695 -19.01 17.84 11.05
CA ASN A 695 -19.54 17.28 12.29
C ASN A 695 -18.53 16.40 13.02
N LEU A 696 -17.76 15.62 12.26
CA LEU A 696 -16.68 14.79 12.79
C LEU A 696 -15.62 15.69 13.45
N MET A 697 -15.14 16.70 12.74
CA MET A 697 -14.05 17.56 13.20
C MET A 697 -14.45 18.50 14.35
N THR A 698 -15.71 18.91 14.44
CA THR A 698 -16.23 19.71 15.57
C THR A 698 -16.77 18.84 16.70
N ALA A 699 -16.74 17.52 16.56
CA ALA A 699 -17.40 16.57 17.46
C ALA A 699 -18.89 16.94 17.68
N GLU A 700 -19.55 17.47 16.63
CA GLU A 700 -20.94 18.00 16.70
C GLU A 700 -21.18 18.96 17.87
N GLY A 701 -20.16 19.71 18.31
CA GLY A 701 -20.22 20.59 19.47
C GLY A 701 -20.14 19.88 20.82
N THR A 702 -19.83 18.58 20.84
CA THR A 702 -19.64 17.80 22.06
C THR A 702 -18.34 18.23 22.77
N ARG A 703 -18.31 18.11 24.08
CA ARG A 703 -17.13 18.35 24.92
C ARG A 703 -16.76 17.10 25.68
N PHE A 704 -15.49 17.02 26.07
CA PHE A 704 -15.05 16.00 27.00
C PHE A 704 -15.89 16.02 28.27
N GLN A 705 -16.33 14.84 28.70
CA GLN A 705 -17.21 14.70 29.84
C GLN A 705 -16.42 14.55 31.13
N ARG A 706 -16.75 15.34 32.15
CA ARG A 706 -16.11 15.24 33.47
C ARG A 706 -16.70 14.08 34.27
N PRO A 707 -15.90 13.05 34.60
CA PRO A 707 -16.37 11.94 35.44
C PRO A 707 -16.63 12.38 36.88
N GLY A 708 -17.36 11.56 37.61
CA GLY A 708 -17.48 11.72 39.07
C GLY A 708 -16.13 11.52 39.80
N GLY A 709 -16.03 11.96 41.05
CA GLY A 709 -14.82 11.74 41.84
C GLY A 709 -13.77 12.86 41.75
N LEU A 710 -14.03 13.90 40.97
CA LEU A 710 -13.14 15.06 40.84
C LEU A 710 -13.67 16.28 41.63
N THR A 711 -12.78 16.97 42.33
CA THR A 711 -13.09 18.17 43.12
C THR A 711 -12.15 19.32 42.81
N GLU A 712 -12.68 20.53 42.72
CA GLU A 712 -11.90 21.74 42.63
C GLU A 712 -11.34 22.15 44.01
N ARG A 713 -10.04 22.49 44.05
CA ARG A 713 -9.39 22.98 45.27
C ARG A 713 -8.61 24.25 45.01
N ARG A 714 -8.69 25.18 45.94
CA ARG A 714 -7.82 26.36 46.01
C ARG A 714 -6.48 25.95 46.60
N VAL A 715 -5.42 26.16 45.86
CA VAL A 715 -4.06 25.79 46.22
C VAL A 715 -3.11 26.98 46.07
N CYS A 716 -2.01 26.94 46.76
CA CYS A 716 -0.91 27.90 46.58
C CYS A 716 -0.04 27.42 45.39
N GLY A 717 0.07 28.23 44.36
CA GLY A 717 0.84 27.87 43.14
C GLY A 717 2.33 27.65 43.37
N LEU A 718 2.89 28.12 44.49
CA LEU A 718 4.30 27.86 44.83
C LEU A 718 4.51 26.59 45.66
N THR A 719 3.49 26.10 46.35
CA THR A 719 3.65 24.96 47.26
C THR A 719 2.80 23.76 46.88
N GLY A 720 1.77 23.97 46.03
CA GLY A 720 0.75 22.94 45.73
C GLY A 720 -0.13 22.57 46.94
N GLY A 721 0.13 23.08 48.10
CA GLY A 721 -0.66 22.86 49.31
C GLY A 721 -1.90 23.75 49.38
N SER A 722 -2.72 23.53 50.42
CA SER A 722 -3.87 24.41 50.66
C SER A 722 -3.45 25.88 50.74
N SER A 723 -4.26 26.77 50.14
CA SER A 723 -4.05 28.22 50.21
C SER A 723 -3.91 28.70 51.66
N ASN A 724 -2.99 29.63 51.90
CA ASN A 724 -2.76 30.26 53.18
C ASN A 724 -2.66 31.76 52.98
N ALA A 725 -2.62 32.51 54.13
CA ALA A 725 -2.62 33.96 54.05
C ALA A 725 -1.50 34.56 53.20
N VAL A 726 -0.32 33.98 53.23
CA VAL A 726 0.81 34.44 52.39
C VAL A 726 0.54 34.28 50.92
N CYS A 727 -0.02 33.13 50.52
CA CYS A 727 -0.36 32.89 49.11
C CYS A 727 -1.53 33.76 48.64
N ASP A 728 -2.49 34.08 49.57
CA ASP A 728 -3.59 34.97 49.27
C ASP A 728 -3.11 36.45 49.12
N GLU A 729 -2.22 36.91 50.03
CA GLU A 729 -1.65 38.25 49.95
C GLU A 729 -0.75 38.48 48.75
N GLU A 730 0.04 37.50 48.35
CA GLU A 730 0.97 37.61 47.22
C GLU A 730 0.29 37.25 45.86
N GLY A 731 -1.02 36.99 45.84
CA GLY A 731 -1.78 36.66 44.61
C GLY A 731 -1.40 35.32 43.98
N LEU A 732 -0.83 34.41 44.76
CA LEU A 732 -0.30 33.13 44.28
C LEU A 732 -1.32 31.99 44.37
N VAL A 733 -2.58 32.29 44.63
CA VAL A 733 -3.62 31.27 44.77
C VAL A 733 -4.19 30.91 43.39
N THR A 734 -4.18 29.63 43.07
CA THR A 734 -4.84 29.06 41.89
C THR A 734 -5.90 28.02 42.32
N THR A 735 -6.82 27.70 41.42
CA THR A 735 -7.80 26.65 41.62
C THR A 735 -7.54 25.56 40.62
N ASP A 736 -7.50 24.30 41.07
CA ASP A 736 -7.24 23.17 40.21
C ASP A 736 -8.08 21.96 40.59
N LEU A 737 -8.16 20.98 39.63
CA LEU A 737 -8.88 19.73 39.80
C LEU A 737 -8.04 18.67 40.51
N TYR A 738 -8.70 17.91 41.37
CA TYR A 738 -8.10 16.83 42.15
C TYR A 738 -8.95 15.57 42.12
N ASN A 739 -8.32 14.41 42.02
CA ASN A 739 -8.96 13.11 42.22
C ASN A 739 -9.18 12.87 43.73
N ASN A 740 -10.45 12.70 44.13
CA ASN A 740 -10.82 12.53 45.54
C ASN A 740 -10.24 11.27 46.16
N ASP A 741 -10.10 10.19 45.43
CA ASP A 741 -9.60 8.91 45.92
C ASP A 741 -8.10 8.98 46.27
N MET A 742 -7.37 9.95 45.65
CA MET A 742 -5.95 10.17 45.85
C MET A 742 -5.64 11.21 46.94
N LEU A 743 -6.64 11.93 47.47
CA LEU A 743 -6.42 13.03 48.42
C LEU A 743 -5.74 12.59 49.71
N SER A 744 -6.08 11.39 50.23
CA SER A 744 -5.46 10.85 51.45
C SER A 744 -3.98 10.47 51.27
N ARG A 745 -3.58 10.22 50.02
CA ARG A 745 -2.19 9.92 49.68
C ARG A 745 -1.35 11.18 49.57
N ILE A 746 -1.96 12.29 49.11
CA ILE A 746 -1.31 13.59 48.89
C ILE A 746 -0.85 14.24 50.21
N ASP A 747 -1.66 14.16 51.24
CA ASP A 747 -1.31 14.75 52.57
C ASP A 747 -0.08 14.06 53.22
N GLY A 748 0.32 12.89 52.69
CA GLY A 748 1.54 12.16 53.11
C GLY A 748 2.72 12.29 52.17
N LEU A 749 2.51 12.84 50.95
CA LEU A 749 3.49 12.92 49.87
C LEU A 749 4.16 14.30 49.84
N ALA A 750 5.40 14.32 50.28
CA ALA A 750 6.29 15.44 50.02
C ALA A 750 7.63 14.93 49.41
N PRO A 751 7.64 14.27 48.28
CA PRO A 751 8.91 13.80 47.70
C PRO A 751 9.85 14.98 47.40
N PHE A 752 9.35 16.23 47.32
CA PHE A 752 10.11 17.42 46.96
C PHE A 752 10.16 18.49 48.04
N GLN A 753 9.74 18.21 49.30
CA GLN A 753 9.57 19.24 50.36
C GLN A 753 10.82 20.02 50.69
N SER A 754 12.01 19.41 50.66
CA SER A 754 13.27 20.10 50.97
C SER A 754 13.67 21.13 49.91
N GLU A 755 13.43 20.79 48.65
CA GLU A 755 13.72 21.65 47.50
C GLU A 755 12.69 22.74 47.32
N LEU A 756 11.41 22.40 47.51
CA LEU A 756 10.29 23.33 47.47
C LEU A 756 10.52 24.54 48.39
N LYS A 757 11.01 24.30 49.60
CA LYS A 757 11.16 25.35 50.62
C LYS A 757 12.23 26.38 50.26
N SER A 758 13.39 25.93 49.73
CA SER A 758 14.48 26.83 49.34
C SER A 758 14.13 27.60 48.05
N THR A 759 13.46 26.94 47.10
CA THR A 759 13.04 27.57 45.85
C THR A 759 11.90 28.55 46.03
N MET A 760 10.97 28.23 46.92
CA MET A 760 9.88 29.13 47.32
C MET A 760 10.39 30.40 47.98
N GLN A 761 11.36 30.31 48.89
CA GLN A 761 11.95 31.50 49.55
C GLN A 761 12.57 32.44 48.51
N ARG A 762 13.30 31.91 47.57
CA ARG A 762 13.92 32.72 46.50
C ARG A 762 12.87 33.38 45.61
N GLN A 763 11.87 32.65 45.16
CA GLN A 763 10.82 33.18 44.26
C GLN A 763 9.96 34.26 44.98
N LEU A 764 9.65 34.08 46.25
CA LEU A 764 8.99 35.11 47.04
C LEU A 764 9.82 36.37 47.16
N GLU A 765 11.11 36.25 47.30
CA GLU A 765 12.04 37.39 47.39
C GLU A 765 12.13 38.14 46.07
N GLU A 766 12.20 37.40 44.93
CA GLU A 766 12.18 37.99 43.61
C GLU A 766 10.84 38.69 43.28
N LEU A 767 9.70 38.13 43.68
CA LEU A 767 8.39 38.76 43.49
C LEU A 767 8.28 40.07 44.31
N ARG A 768 8.75 40.08 45.57
CA ARG A 768 8.76 41.26 46.38
C ARG A 768 9.69 42.36 45.84
N GLN A 769 10.81 41.98 45.26
CA GLN A 769 11.71 42.94 44.59
C GLN A 769 11.07 43.55 43.33
N ARG A 770 10.31 42.79 42.56
CA ARG A 770 9.55 43.31 41.39
C ARG A 770 8.44 44.26 41.84
N GLN A 771 7.67 43.92 42.83
CA GLN A 771 6.62 44.78 43.37
C GLN A 771 7.17 46.09 43.95
N SER A 772 8.35 46.08 44.60
CA SER A 772 9.00 47.29 45.09
C SER A 772 9.58 48.17 43.99
N SER A 773 9.96 47.60 42.85
CA SER A 773 10.43 48.36 41.68
C SER A 773 9.29 49.01 40.87
N ASP A 774 8.10 48.42 40.93
CA ASP A 774 6.90 48.97 40.27
C ASP A 774 6.28 50.08 41.14
N ASP A 775 6.34 50.02 42.50
CA ASP A 775 5.91 51.09 43.44
C ASP A 775 6.83 52.31 43.40
N GLU A 776 8.14 52.15 43.12
CA GLU A 776 9.06 53.30 42.99
C GLU A 776 8.94 54.01 41.59
N GLY A 777 8.25 53.44 40.68
CA GLY A 777 8.00 53.99 39.31
C GLY A 777 6.78 54.92 39.24
N ASP A 778 5.86 54.86 40.20
CA ASP A 778 4.61 55.66 40.14
C ASP A 778 4.67 56.96 41.06
N ASP A 779 5.68 57.08 41.85
CA ASP A 779 5.84 58.32 42.73
C ASP A 779 6.59 59.48 42.04
N ASP A 780 7.19 59.32 40.85
CA ASP A 780 7.91 60.39 40.14
C ASP A 780 7.04 61.08 39.03
N ALA A 781 5.73 60.84 38.97
CA ALA A 781 4.82 61.45 37.99
C ALA A 781 3.80 62.43 38.59
N SER A 782 4.04 63.06 39.80
CA SER A 782 3.16 64.07 40.31
C SER A 782 3.95 65.25 40.96
N ASP A 783 4.56 66.09 40.16
CA ASP A 783 4.66 67.53 40.43
C ASP A 783 5.30 68.31 39.23
N SER A 784 4.46 68.96 38.44
CA SER A 784 4.66 70.21 37.80
C SER A 784 3.42 70.63 37.01
N SER A 785 2.55 71.39 37.73
CA SER A 785 1.52 72.23 37.13
C SER A 785 2.10 73.57 36.77
N ASP A 786 1.61 74.09 35.65
CA ASP A 786 1.37 75.51 35.39
C ASP A 786 2.24 76.23 34.35
N GLU A 787 1.50 76.78 33.54
CA GLU A 787 1.53 78.04 32.76
C GLU A 787 1.90 77.96 31.27
N SER A 788 0.87 78.03 30.53
CA SER A 788 0.38 79.07 29.62
C SER A 788 1.02 79.24 28.27
N SER A 789 0.07 79.29 27.38
CA SER A 789 -0.15 80.17 26.26
C SER A 789 0.45 79.89 24.91
N SER A 790 -0.50 79.68 24.09
CA SER A 790 -0.87 80.34 22.82
C SER A 790 0.01 80.21 21.62
N ASP A 791 -0.74 79.83 20.65
CA ASP A 791 -0.79 80.29 19.29
C ASP A 791 0.14 79.76 18.20
N ASP A 792 -0.52 79.23 17.29
CA ASP A 792 -0.57 79.47 15.83
C ASP A 792 0.41 78.84 14.90
N ASP A 793 -0.20 78.12 14.08
CA ASP A 793 -0.32 78.20 12.61
C ASP A 793 0.81 77.68 11.76
N SER A 794 0.28 76.86 10.85
CA SER A 794 0.58 76.76 9.42
C SER A 794 1.81 76.05 8.89
N SER A 795 1.49 75.11 8.18
CA SER A 795 1.67 74.84 6.75
C SER A 795 3.03 74.44 6.21
N SER A 796 2.87 73.36 5.48
CA SER A 796 3.38 73.20 4.13
C SER A 796 4.79 72.77 3.87
N ASP A 797 4.81 71.71 3.23
CA ASP A 797 5.25 71.35 1.90
C ASP A 797 6.77 71.18 1.59
N GLU A 798 6.98 70.03 1.00
CA GLU A 798 7.68 69.75 -0.22
C GLU A 798 9.23 69.64 -0.24
N ASP A 799 9.53 68.50 -0.77
CA ASP A 799 10.44 68.25 -1.92
C ASP A 799 11.97 68.02 -1.72
N ALA A 800 12.24 66.87 -2.21
CA ALA A 800 13.21 66.61 -3.32
C ALA A 800 14.70 66.46 -3.06
N ALA A 801 15.14 65.35 -3.49
CA ALA A 801 16.25 65.07 -4.43
C ALA A 801 17.67 65.42 -3.96
N ASP A 802 18.53 64.57 -4.13
CA ASP A 802 19.23 64.08 -5.28
C ASP A 802 20.77 63.92 -5.00
N ASP A 803 21.31 62.96 -5.64
CA ASP A 803 22.65 62.82 -6.24
C ASP A 803 23.87 62.53 -5.39
N THR A 804 24.45 61.47 -5.70
CA THR A 804 25.60 61.12 -6.56
C THR A 804 26.90 60.69 -5.87
N GLU A 805 27.33 59.57 -6.42
CA GLU A 805 28.69 59.20 -6.90
C GLU A 805 29.87 59.21 -5.85
N ASP A 806 30.81 58.35 -5.91
CA ASP A 806 31.51 57.62 -6.96
C ASP A 806 32.63 56.75 -6.37
N SER A 807 32.85 55.59 -7.04
CA SER A 807 34.17 55.00 -7.36
C SER A 807 35.12 54.56 -6.22
N SER A 808 35.67 53.41 -6.20
CA SER A 808 36.56 52.79 -7.17
C SER A 808 37.11 51.46 -6.70
N ASP A 809 37.10 50.55 -7.65
CA ASP A 809 38.02 49.41 -7.79
C ASP A 809 39.43 49.92 -8.13
N PRO A 810 40.54 49.19 -8.02
CA PRO A 810 40.78 48.01 -8.80
C PRO A 810 41.79 46.95 -8.29
N SER A 811 41.66 45.77 -8.83
CA SER A 811 42.71 44.86 -9.42
C SER A 811 43.96 44.53 -8.61
N THR A 812 44.52 43.35 -8.70
CA THR A 812 45.01 42.54 -9.82
C THR A 812 45.50 41.18 -9.32
N ASP A 813 45.31 40.17 -10.14
CA ASP A 813 46.25 39.16 -10.70
C ASP A 813 47.16 38.39 -9.73
N ASP A 814 47.37 37.12 -9.82
CA ASP A 814 47.94 36.33 -10.89
C ASP A 814 48.03 34.82 -10.49
N GLU A 815 47.65 33.99 -11.38
CA GLU A 815 48.27 32.87 -12.06
C GLU A 815 49.05 31.77 -11.30
N THR A 816 48.74 30.62 -11.77
CA THR A 816 49.59 29.44 -12.15
C THR A 816 49.89 28.42 -11.03
N ASP A 817 49.99 27.14 -11.23
CA ASP A 817 50.02 26.23 -12.37
C ASP A 817 50.11 24.79 -11.86
N GLU A 818 49.56 23.89 -12.65
CA GLU A 818 49.97 22.51 -12.98
C GLU A 818 50.56 21.58 -11.90
N THR A 819 50.18 20.37 -11.82
CA THR A 819 50.35 19.14 -12.62
C THR A 819 50.10 17.89 -11.80
N SER A 820 49.33 17.04 -12.32
CA SER A 820 49.49 15.72 -12.96
C SER A 820 49.93 14.51 -12.09
N SER A 821 49.28 13.44 -12.42
CA SER A 821 49.67 12.01 -12.47
C SER A 821 49.69 11.25 -11.11
N ASP A 822 49.39 10.04 -10.99
CA ASP A 822 49.21 8.92 -11.90
C ASP A 822 48.66 7.70 -11.13
N GLU A 823 47.96 6.87 -11.82
CA GLU A 823 47.68 5.45 -11.70
C GLU A 823 48.19 4.63 -10.48
N SER A 824 47.34 3.77 -9.95
CA SER A 824 47.55 2.31 -10.11
C SER A 824 46.39 1.48 -9.53
N GLU A 825 45.89 0.62 -10.38
CA GLU A 825 45.13 -0.63 -10.10
C GLU A 825 45.79 -1.50 -9.03
N THR A 826 44.97 -2.20 -8.27
CA THR A 826 45.18 -3.67 -8.09
C THR A 826 43.89 -4.30 -7.55
N ASP A 827 43.47 -5.33 -8.27
CA ASP A 827 42.60 -6.43 -7.92
C ASP A 827 42.96 -7.05 -6.56
N ASN A 828 41.95 -7.57 -5.84
CA ASN A 828 41.90 -9.00 -5.52
C ASN A 828 40.54 -9.43 -4.95
N GLU A 829 40.18 -10.56 -5.45
CA GLU A 829 39.09 -11.47 -5.16
C GLU A 829 39.15 -12.07 -3.73
N ASP A 830 38.04 -12.70 -3.40
CA ASP A 830 37.77 -13.85 -2.49
C ASP A 830 37.57 -13.60 -0.99
N GLU A 831 36.36 -13.72 -0.46
CA GLU A 831 35.66 -14.88 0.13
C GLU A 831 34.19 -14.59 0.36
#